data_fa5b1d060cd0ca3db899997a13730b74
#
_entry.id   fa5b1d060cd0ca3db899997a13730b74
#
_cell.length_a   1.000
_cell.length_b   1.000
_cell.length_c   1.000
_cell.angle_alpha   90.00
_cell.angle_beta   90.00
_cell.angle_gamma   90.00
#
_symmetry.space_group_name_H-M   'P 1'
#
loop_
_entity.id
_entity.type
_entity.pdbx_description
1 polymer ?
#
loop_
_entity_poly.entity_id
_entity_poly.type
_entity_poly.pdbx_seq_one_letter_code
_entity_poly.pdbx_strand_id
1 'polypeptide(L)'
;MFWTSRSPLAAGRTACYGREESMARLEKNADPQPQTEWAETLPGFVREVSWLRWLLPLSAERRLTIGFVVLAALLYVPWLGATGFWDPWEPHYGEVAREMIARGDYIHPWWESAWFFSKPALDLWLMAAGMLAVNANGPDRFVGVFTEWGVRLPYAAITAMGAVLLFIMADRLLTRRSAVIGTIAILTSPLFVFLARQAVPDPVFVGLLEGAMACLMIVLLDDTDEPHHGWAAAFYCFVGFATLSKGLLGFALPGAVTLVYCVITGEWHRLRRLHLAAGSLIVLLICAPWYGTMFAFDGRDDEGKTFFERFIIHDHFKRLALGVHTTTPGGTFTYFVEQIGFDCFPWVFAFPGAAAMLTRVRVRPQSARERAMLFLLLWFLIGFAVFAFSATKFHHYALPVLAPLLFFCALWVERLLAEGLWANAGPIFAGALLYALVAHDLALTPKHLTDMFVYNYDRPYPDKETDPRQIFTVLFYAGAAVAFSPWIFDRLAQLWRWARRKPAAAVAAGEPPQDRNVAVWSLVAVALAFAVFCGWFHWRRLSPHWTQRDLFWEYYHQSTPEEPIAAYQMNWRGETFYSRNTVRQVGRPGAPAATLADFMNGPGQRKWFLVEQSRLNGLRQALGGARLKVVESRNNKFVLAVAERAEEKSTIEAQPEKPPGPIGAPP
;
A
#
# COMPACT_ATOMS: atom_id res chain seq x y z
N MET A 1 -45.06 3.18 67.46
CA MET A 1 -44.31 2.06 68.06
C MET A 1 -43.09 1.78 67.25
N PHE A 2 -41.99 2.18 67.78
CA PHE A 2 -40.64 1.70 67.78
C PHE A 2 -40.35 0.40 67.01
N TRP A 3 -39.32 0.46 66.05
CA TRP A 3 -38.05 -0.23 66.31
C TRP A 3 -36.99 0.24 65.24
N THR A 4 -35.86 0.73 65.74
CA THR A 4 -34.64 1.03 65.11
C THR A 4 -33.80 -0.21 64.83
N SER A 5 -33.18 -0.37 63.66
CA SER A 5 -31.99 -1.21 63.55
C SER A 5 -31.02 -0.58 62.48
N ARG A 6 -29.86 -0.28 63.00
CA ARG A 6 -28.68 0.24 62.23
C ARG A 6 -28.16 -0.85 61.31
N SER A 7 -27.86 -0.53 60.08
CA SER A 7 -27.07 -1.36 59.18
C SER A 7 -25.62 -0.90 59.09
N PRO A 8 -24.62 -1.78 59.04
CA PRO A 8 -23.19 -1.44 58.89
C PRO A 8 -22.78 -1.56 57.43
N LEU A 9 -22.83 -0.44 56.70
CA LEU A 9 -22.33 -0.34 55.31
C LEU A 9 -21.55 0.98 55.10
N ALA A 10 -20.57 1.24 55.97
CA ALA A 10 -19.73 2.43 55.86
C ALA A 10 -18.22 2.14 55.68
N ALA A 11 -17.79 0.88 55.56
CA ALA A 11 -16.37 0.52 55.50
C ALA A 11 -15.81 0.27 54.09
N GLY A 12 -16.64 0.26 53.02
CA GLY A 12 -16.22 -0.08 51.68
C GLY A 12 -15.90 1.12 50.71
N ARG A 13 -16.29 2.34 51.10
CA ARG A 13 -16.11 3.51 50.20
C ARG A 13 -14.81 4.29 50.39
N THR A 14 -14.16 4.15 51.50
CA THR A 14 -12.88 4.89 51.78
C THR A 14 -11.66 4.27 51.10
N ALA A 15 -11.68 3.02 50.75
CA ALA A 15 -10.54 2.36 50.08
C ALA A 15 -10.43 2.66 48.56
N CYS A 16 -11.55 2.99 47.89
CA CYS A 16 -11.54 3.38 46.48
C CYS A 16 -11.16 4.84 46.30
N TYR A 17 -11.57 5.74 47.20
CA TYR A 17 -11.23 7.16 47.09
C TYR A 17 -9.74 7.47 47.32
N GLY A 18 -9.08 6.73 48.18
CA GLY A 18 -7.64 6.86 48.43
C GLY A 18 -6.73 6.39 47.24
N ARG A 19 -7.25 5.56 46.36
CA ARG A 19 -6.52 5.13 45.15
C ARG A 19 -6.64 6.13 44.00
N GLU A 20 -7.79 6.79 43.86
CA GLU A 20 -7.98 7.83 42.85
C GLU A 20 -7.20 9.10 43.21
N GLU A 21 -7.15 9.52 44.48
CA GLU A 21 -6.32 10.63 44.92
C GLU A 21 -4.83 10.33 44.85
N SER A 22 -4.41 9.10 45.06
CA SER A 22 -3.00 8.68 44.88
C SER A 22 -2.58 8.68 43.43
N MET A 23 -3.45 8.27 42.51
CA MET A 23 -3.22 8.33 41.05
C MET A 23 -3.24 9.78 40.56
N ALA A 24 -4.17 10.59 41.01
CA ALA A 24 -4.23 12.02 40.69
C ALA A 24 -3.05 12.83 41.25
N ARG A 25 -2.47 12.43 42.40
CA ARG A 25 -1.22 13.01 42.93
C ARG A 25 0.02 12.54 42.18
N LEU A 26 0.02 11.31 41.64
CA LEU A 26 1.10 10.83 40.77
C LEU A 26 1.08 11.53 39.40
N GLU A 27 -0.11 11.88 38.90
CA GLU A 27 -0.23 12.66 37.65
C GLU A 27 0.13 14.15 37.86
N LYS A 28 -0.14 14.74 39.04
CA LYS A 28 0.20 16.14 39.34
C LYS A 28 1.65 16.38 39.70
N ASN A 29 2.40 15.37 40.14
CA ASN A 29 3.82 15.43 40.46
C ASN A 29 4.71 14.82 39.39
N ALA A 30 4.18 14.56 38.19
CA ALA A 30 5.01 14.33 37.02
C ALA A 30 5.56 15.71 36.61
N ASP A 31 6.59 16.17 37.30
CA ASP A 31 7.55 17.14 36.76
C ASP A 31 7.88 16.73 35.33
N PRO A 32 7.95 17.67 34.37
CA PRO A 32 8.44 17.35 33.04
C PRO A 32 9.87 16.83 33.20
N GLN A 33 10.01 15.51 33.29
CA GLN A 33 11.30 14.82 33.36
C GLN A 33 12.15 15.34 32.21
N PRO A 34 13.40 15.73 32.46
CA PRO A 34 14.26 16.28 31.43
C PRO A 34 14.36 15.30 30.26
N GLN A 35 14.25 15.83 29.05
CA GLN A 35 14.25 15.10 27.75
C GLN A 35 15.52 14.27 27.48
N THR A 36 16.37 14.07 28.47
CA THR A 36 17.68 13.40 28.37
C THR A 36 17.66 11.89 28.58
N GLU A 37 16.62 11.31 29.20
CA GLU A 37 16.59 9.88 29.54
C GLU A 37 16.55 8.93 28.32
N TRP A 38 16.03 9.40 27.20
CA TRP A 38 15.98 8.56 25.97
C TRP A 38 17.31 8.50 25.20
N ALA A 39 18.18 9.50 25.40
CA ALA A 39 19.52 9.46 24.82
C ALA A 39 20.37 8.36 25.46
N GLU A 40 20.03 7.94 26.68
CA GLU A 40 20.73 6.88 27.40
C GLU A 40 20.27 5.47 27.00
N THR A 41 19.06 5.33 26.46
CA THR A 41 18.51 4.03 25.99
C THR A 41 18.86 3.67 24.55
N LEU A 42 19.49 4.58 23.80
CA LEU A 42 20.02 4.23 22.48
C LEU A 42 21.21 3.24 22.64
N PRO A 43 21.25 2.16 21.83
CA PRO A 43 22.37 1.24 21.83
C PRO A 43 23.69 2.01 21.70
N GLY A 44 24.71 1.63 22.50
CA GLY A 44 25.98 2.35 22.57
C GLY A 44 26.67 2.62 21.23
N PHE A 45 26.43 1.76 20.23
CA PHE A 45 26.99 1.92 18.89
C PHE A 45 26.50 3.20 18.17
N VAL A 46 25.29 3.72 18.48
CA VAL A 46 24.78 4.96 17.86
C VAL A 46 25.52 6.20 18.39
N ARG A 47 26.08 6.12 19.61
CA ARG A 47 26.91 7.20 20.20
C ARG A 47 28.32 7.28 19.61
N GLU A 48 28.82 6.18 19.08
CA GLU A 48 30.20 6.08 18.57
C GLU A 48 30.33 6.45 17.09
N VAL A 49 29.24 6.51 16.35
CA VAL A 49 29.25 6.82 14.92
C VAL A 49 29.44 8.32 14.71
N SER A 50 30.67 8.72 14.40
CA SER A 50 31.12 10.12 14.35
C SER A 50 30.34 11.01 13.36
N TRP A 51 29.87 10.47 12.25
CA TRP A 51 29.09 11.21 11.25
C TRP A 51 27.64 11.52 11.67
N LEU A 52 27.10 10.88 12.74
CA LEU A 52 25.78 11.21 13.30
C LEU A 52 25.83 12.36 14.32
N ARG A 53 27.02 12.86 14.70
CA ARG A 53 27.15 13.94 15.70
C ARG A 53 26.47 15.24 15.30
N TRP A 54 26.28 15.49 14.01
CA TRP A 54 25.53 16.65 13.52
C TRP A 54 24.04 16.62 13.88
N LEU A 55 23.46 15.47 14.20
CA LEU A 55 22.08 15.31 14.67
C LEU A 55 21.91 15.64 16.15
N LEU A 56 22.99 15.66 16.94
CA LEU A 56 22.91 15.88 18.39
C LEU A 56 22.29 17.24 18.81
N PRO A 57 22.50 18.35 18.09
CA PRO A 57 21.88 19.64 18.45
C PRO A 57 20.38 19.72 18.11
N LEU A 58 19.84 18.72 17.36
CA LEU A 58 18.41 18.71 17.00
C LEU A 58 17.55 18.22 18.17
N SER A 59 16.30 18.70 18.24
CA SER A 59 15.33 18.17 19.17
C SER A 59 15.08 16.68 18.96
N ALA A 60 14.62 15.97 19.99
CA ALA A 60 14.30 14.54 19.89
C ALA A 60 13.24 14.26 18.80
N GLU A 61 12.24 15.14 18.67
CA GLU A 61 11.23 15.08 17.61
C GLU A 61 11.86 15.14 16.21
N ARG A 62 12.76 16.10 15.96
CA ARG A 62 13.43 16.25 14.66
C ARG A 62 14.31 15.05 14.32
N ARG A 63 15.04 14.50 15.32
CA ARG A 63 15.85 13.29 15.13
C ARG A 63 15.00 12.09 14.73
N LEU A 64 13.87 11.89 15.41
CA LEU A 64 12.94 10.80 15.09
C LEU A 64 12.28 11.01 13.73
N THR A 65 11.87 12.24 13.40
CA THR A 65 11.34 12.59 12.07
C THR A 65 12.33 12.23 10.96
N ILE A 66 13.60 12.64 11.09
CA ILE A 66 14.64 12.27 10.13
C ILE A 66 14.84 10.74 10.11
N GLY A 67 14.85 10.09 11.28
CA GLY A 67 14.94 8.64 11.39
C GLY A 67 13.82 7.91 10.62
N PHE A 68 12.58 8.41 10.70
CA PHE A 68 11.46 7.85 9.95
C PHE A 68 11.52 8.12 8.44
N VAL A 69 11.99 9.31 8.03
CA VAL A 69 12.26 9.58 6.61
C VAL A 69 13.31 8.60 6.07
N VAL A 70 14.39 8.38 6.81
CA VAL A 70 15.44 7.42 6.42
C VAL A 70 14.89 5.99 6.41
N LEU A 71 14.14 5.59 7.43
CA LEU A 71 13.52 4.25 7.48
C LEU A 71 12.56 4.03 6.30
N ALA A 72 11.70 4.99 6.02
CA ALA A 72 10.79 4.92 4.87
C ALA A 72 11.56 4.84 3.54
N ALA A 73 12.60 5.66 3.39
CA ALA A 73 13.48 5.60 2.21
C ALA A 73 14.14 4.22 2.07
N LEU A 74 14.65 3.63 3.15
CA LEU A 74 15.24 2.30 3.13
C LEU A 74 14.23 1.20 2.80
N LEU A 75 12.98 1.30 3.25
CA LEU A 75 11.95 0.30 2.98
C LEU A 75 11.33 0.44 1.58
N TYR A 76 11.12 1.67 1.09
CA TYR A 76 10.31 1.92 -0.09
C TYR A 76 11.11 2.18 -1.37
N VAL A 77 12.32 2.78 -1.28
CA VAL A 77 13.07 3.21 -2.48
C VAL A 77 13.92 2.10 -3.13
N PRO A 78 14.61 1.21 -2.39
CA PRO A 78 15.46 0.21 -3.03
C PRO A 78 14.69 -0.65 -4.03
N TRP A 79 15.29 -0.87 -5.20
CA TRP A 79 14.77 -1.73 -6.27
C TRP A 79 13.50 -1.23 -6.99
N LEU A 80 13.06 0.03 -6.81
CA LEU A 80 11.88 0.58 -7.49
C LEU A 80 11.95 0.43 -9.02
N GLY A 81 13.11 0.67 -9.63
CA GLY A 81 13.32 0.55 -11.06
C GLY A 81 13.81 -0.82 -11.51
N ALA A 82 14.12 -1.75 -10.59
CA ALA A 82 14.60 -3.08 -10.95
C ALA A 82 13.48 -4.04 -11.37
N THR A 83 12.22 -3.66 -11.15
CA THR A 83 11.03 -4.46 -11.44
C THR A 83 10.16 -3.75 -12.46
N GLY A 84 9.61 -4.51 -13.42
CA GLY A 84 8.65 -3.98 -14.37
C GLY A 84 7.36 -3.51 -13.71
N PHE A 85 6.55 -2.78 -14.44
CA PHE A 85 5.21 -2.39 -13.99
C PHE A 85 4.30 -3.60 -13.84
N TRP A 86 3.53 -3.62 -12.75
CA TRP A 86 2.58 -4.68 -12.45
C TRP A 86 1.27 -4.46 -13.19
N ASP A 87 0.98 -5.38 -14.08
CA ASP A 87 -0.27 -5.39 -14.83
C ASP A 87 -1.51 -5.63 -13.95
N PRO A 88 -2.66 -5.02 -14.29
CA PRO A 88 -2.88 -4.12 -15.42
C PRO A 88 -2.76 -2.63 -15.06
N TRP A 89 -2.63 -2.26 -13.78
CA TRP A 89 -2.91 -0.90 -13.32
C TRP A 89 -1.77 0.08 -13.54
N GLU A 90 -0.52 -0.29 -13.17
CA GLU A 90 0.62 0.61 -13.36
C GLU A 90 0.85 0.95 -14.84
N PRO A 91 0.89 -0.04 -15.77
CA PRO A 91 1.05 0.26 -17.19
C PRO A 91 -0.11 1.09 -17.76
N HIS A 92 -1.34 0.86 -17.28
CA HIS A 92 -2.51 1.61 -17.72
C HIS A 92 -2.38 3.10 -17.44
N TYR A 93 -2.13 3.48 -16.19
CA TYR A 93 -1.94 4.88 -15.83
C TYR A 93 -0.64 5.45 -16.38
N GLY A 94 0.40 4.64 -16.42
CA GLY A 94 1.68 5.01 -17.03
C GLY A 94 1.55 5.38 -18.50
N GLU A 95 0.77 4.63 -19.29
CA GLU A 95 0.51 4.94 -20.68
C GLU A 95 -0.29 6.23 -20.86
N VAL A 96 -1.33 6.44 -20.03
CA VAL A 96 -2.08 7.71 -20.07
C VAL A 96 -1.16 8.91 -19.80
N ALA A 97 -0.25 8.79 -18.83
CA ALA A 97 0.72 9.84 -18.53
C ALA A 97 1.73 10.04 -19.67
N ARG A 98 2.18 8.95 -20.31
CA ARG A 98 3.06 9.01 -21.50
C ARG A 98 2.37 9.69 -22.69
N GLU A 99 1.09 9.40 -22.91
CA GLU A 99 0.27 10.07 -23.93
C GLU A 99 0.13 11.57 -23.66
N MET A 100 -0.03 12.00 -22.39
CA MET A 100 -0.01 13.43 -22.04
C MET A 100 1.28 14.11 -22.49
N ILE A 101 2.44 13.47 -22.25
CA ILE A 101 3.74 13.99 -22.68
C ILE A 101 3.82 14.03 -24.22
N ALA A 102 3.48 12.94 -24.89
CA ALA A 102 3.59 12.82 -26.34
C ALA A 102 2.69 13.81 -27.09
N ARG A 103 1.51 14.10 -26.54
CA ARG A 103 0.54 15.04 -27.12
C ARG A 103 0.76 16.49 -26.68
N GLY A 104 1.57 16.74 -25.63
CA GLY A 104 1.72 18.05 -25.01
C GLY A 104 0.45 18.55 -24.33
N ASP A 105 -0.50 17.65 -24.02
CA ASP A 105 -1.78 17.96 -23.38
C ASP A 105 -1.82 17.32 -21.97
N TYR A 106 -1.55 18.14 -20.95
CA TYR A 106 -1.54 17.71 -19.56
C TYR A 106 -2.92 17.89 -18.86
N ILE A 107 -3.94 18.32 -19.59
CA ILE A 107 -5.27 18.57 -19.04
C ILE A 107 -6.22 17.44 -19.36
N HIS A 108 -6.25 16.97 -20.63
CA HIS A 108 -7.21 16.01 -21.14
C HIS A 108 -6.55 14.63 -21.31
N PRO A 109 -6.73 13.71 -20.36
CA PRO A 109 -6.10 12.39 -20.42
C PRO A 109 -6.61 11.56 -21.59
N TRP A 110 -5.71 10.78 -22.21
CA TRP A 110 -6.01 9.96 -23.38
C TRP A 110 -5.49 8.53 -23.18
N TRP A 111 -6.28 7.55 -23.61
CA TRP A 111 -5.93 6.13 -23.57
C TRP A 111 -6.26 5.46 -24.90
N GLU A 112 -5.29 4.78 -25.49
CA GLU A 112 -5.41 4.07 -26.78
C GLU A 112 -6.01 4.97 -27.91
N SER A 113 -7.33 5.05 -28.00
CA SER A 113 -8.07 5.78 -29.03
C SER A 113 -9.19 6.67 -28.49
N ALA A 114 -9.30 6.86 -27.18
CA ALA A 114 -10.39 7.61 -26.54
C ALA A 114 -9.90 8.46 -25.35
N TRP A 115 -10.77 9.39 -24.91
CA TRP A 115 -10.50 10.15 -23.69
C TRP A 115 -10.61 9.29 -22.45
N PHE A 116 -9.69 9.50 -21.50
CA PHE A 116 -9.64 8.74 -20.25
C PHE A 116 -10.17 9.57 -19.09
N PHE A 117 -11.38 9.26 -18.61
CA PHE A 117 -12.06 10.04 -17.58
C PHE A 117 -12.17 9.34 -16.21
N SER A 118 -11.52 8.20 -16.02
CA SER A 118 -11.68 7.40 -14.79
C SER A 118 -10.90 7.93 -13.59
N LYS A 119 -9.93 8.80 -13.78
CA LYS A 119 -9.08 9.34 -12.69
C LYS A 119 -8.81 10.82 -12.87
N PRO A 120 -8.66 11.57 -11.76
CA PRO A 120 -8.17 12.95 -11.80
C PRO A 120 -6.69 13.04 -12.17
N ALA A 121 -6.22 14.27 -12.41
CA ALA A 121 -4.93 14.51 -13.05
C ALA A 121 -3.69 14.30 -12.18
N LEU A 122 -3.78 14.44 -10.85
CA LEU A 122 -2.56 14.53 -10.00
C LEU A 122 -1.65 13.31 -10.16
N ASP A 123 -2.21 12.11 -10.14
CA ASP A 123 -1.43 10.87 -10.29
C ASP A 123 -0.75 10.80 -11.66
N LEU A 124 -1.47 11.19 -12.71
CA LEU A 124 -0.94 11.24 -14.08
C LEU A 124 0.17 12.29 -14.21
N TRP A 125 0.01 13.45 -13.58
CA TRP A 125 1.06 14.49 -13.55
C TRP A 125 2.31 14.03 -12.79
N LEU A 126 2.16 13.31 -11.69
CA LEU A 126 3.30 12.73 -10.95
C LEU A 126 4.04 11.70 -11.80
N MET A 127 3.31 10.83 -12.52
CA MET A 127 3.90 9.88 -13.45
C MET A 127 4.62 10.58 -14.61
N ALA A 128 3.97 11.56 -15.24
CA ALA A 128 4.56 12.33 -16.34
C ALA A 128 5.82 13.08 -15.89
N ALA A 129 5.78 13.73 -14.72
CA ALA A 129 6.96 14.39 -14.14
C ALA A 129 8.10 13.39 -13.86
N GLY A 130 7.79 12.22 -13.32
CA GLY A 130 8.75 11.14 -13.10
C GLY A 130 9.37 10.63 -14.40
N MET A 131 8.56 10.44 -15.45
CA MET A 131 9.04 10.04 -16.78
C MET A 131 9.97 11.10 -17.38
N LEU A 132 9.61 12.38 -17.31
CA LEU A 132 10.42 13.48 -17.81
C LEU A 132 11.75 13.58 -17.05
N ALA A 133 11.73 13.36 -15.74
CA ALA A 133 12.95 13.39 -14.91
C ALA A 133 13.97 12.30 -15.30
N VAL A 134 13.51 11.14 -15.78
CA VAL A 134 14.39 10.06 -16.29
C VAL A 134 14.52 10.06 -17.81
N ASN A 135 14.21 11.18 -18.47
CA ASN A 135 14.37 11.40 -19.89
C ASN A 135 13.58 10.42 -20.78
N ALA A 136 12.31 10.25 -20.45
CA ALA A 136 11.39 9.33 -21.16
C ALA A 136 11.19 9.63 -22.65
N ASN A 137 11.52 10.82 -23.12
CA ASN A 137 11.33 11.30 -24.50
C ASN A 137 12.60 11.30 -25.36
N GLY A 138 13.66 10.63 -24.91
CA GLY A 138 14.88 10.54 -25.71
C GLY A 138 14.67 9.88 -27.08
N PRO A 139 15.56 10.14 -28.04
CA PRO A 139 15.45 9.60 -29.40
C PRO A 139 15.73 8.10 -29.49
N ASP A 140 16.34 7.51 -28.49
CA ASP A 140 16.61 6.07 -28.44
C ASP A 140 15.32 5.26 -28.23
N ARG A 141 15.14 4.17 -28.98
CA ARG A 141 14.01 3.25 -28.86
C ARG A 141 13.89 2.63 -27.46
N PHE A 142 14.93 2.66 -26.64
CA PHE A 142 14.94 2.16 -25.26
C PHE A 142 14.61 3.23 -24.23
N VAL A 143 14.89 4.49 -24.53
CA VAL A 143 14.63 5.62 -23.64
C VAL A 143 13.11 5.85 -23.56
N GLY A 144 12.59 5.99 -22.36
CA GLY A 144 11.17 6.22 -22.11
C GLY A 144 10.31 4.96 -22.02
N VAL A 145 10.87 3.78 -22.27
CA VAL A 145 10.15 2.51 -22.08
C VAL A 145 10.37 1.96 -20.68
N PHE A 146 11.57 2.13 -20.11
CA PHE A 146 11.95 1.60 -18.81
C PHE A 146 12.10 2.74 -17.79
N THR A 147 10.98 3.31 -17.39
CA THR A 147 10.89 4.52 -16.57
C THR A 147 10.40 4.26 -15.14
N GLU A 148 10.32 3.01 -14.74
CA GLU A 148 9.68 2.56 -13.49
C GLU A 148 10.21 3.28 -12.25
N TRP A 149 11.52 3.54 -12.18
CA TRP A 149 12.12 4.25 -11.06
C TRP A 149 11.59 5.68 -10.91
N GLY A 150 11.62 6.44 -11.99
CA GLY A 150 11.15 7.84 -11.98
C GLY A 150 9.66 7.94 -11.70
N VAL A 151 8.86 7.04 -12.28
CA VAL A 151 7.41 7.00 -12.12
C VAL A 151 7.02 6.63 -10.68
N ARG A 152 7.68 5.68 -10.03
CA ARG A 152 7.31 5.19 -8.69
C ARG A 152 7.82 6.06 -7.54
N LEU A 153 8.92 6.81 -7.75
CA LEU A 153 9.55 7.59 -6.68
C LEU A 153 8.61 8.61 -6.01
N PRO A 154 7.79 9.41 -6.73
CA PRO A 154 6.83 10.31 -6.11
C PRO A 154 5.81 9.61 -5.21
N TYR A 155 5.39 8.41 -5.57
CA TYR A 155 4.44 7.58 -4.80
C TYR A 155 5.03 7.14 -3.48
N ALA A 156 6.26 6.62 -3.50
CA ALA A 156 7.00 6.26 -2.30
C ALA A 156 7.21 7.47 -1.36
N ALA A 157 7.55 8.64 -1.93
CA ALA A 157 7.79 9.86 -1.17
C ALA A 157 6.51 10.39 -0.51
N ILE A 158 5.38 10.42 -1.21
CA ILE A 158 4.10 10.92 -0.68
C ILE A 158 3.55 9.97 0.40
N THR A 159 3.64 8.66 0.21
CA THR A 159 3.26 7.68 1.24
C THR A 159 4.12 7.83 2.50
N ALA A 160 5.43 7.96 2.34
CA ALA A 160 6.34 8.22 3.46
C ALA A 160 6.02 9.53 4.18
N MET A 161 5.71 10.59 3.44
CA MET A 161 5.30 11.89 4.00
C MET A 161 4.05 11.77 4.87
N GLY A 162 3.02 11.04 4.42
CA GLY A 162 1.80 10.79 5.20
C GLY A 162 2.13 10.14 6.55
N ALA A 163 2.90 9.06 6.56
CA ALA A 163 3.32 8.37 7.79
C ALA A 163 4.15 9.27 8.72
N VAL A 164 5.03 10.11 8.19
CA VAL A 164 5.83 11.06 8.99
C VAL A 164 4.96 12.17 9.59
N LEU A 165 3.97 12.67 8.87
CA LEU A 165 3.02 13.66 9.42
C LEU A 165 2.14 13.06 10.52
N LEU A 166 1.75 11.80 10.38
CA LEU A 166 1.06 11.05 11.44
C LEU A 166 1.94 10.84 12.66
N PHE A 167 3.28 10.64 12.51
CA PHE A 167 4.20 10.63 13.63
C PHE A 167 4.17 11.97 14.39
N ILE A 168 4.27 13.09 13.67
CA ILE A 168 4.26 14.43 14.29
C ILE A 168 2.95 14.67 15.03
N MET A 169 1.81 14.32 14.45
CA MET A 169 0.51 14.38 15.09
C MET A 169 0.45 13.53 16.36
N ALA A 170 0.90 12.28 16.29
CA ALA A 170 0.84 11.35 17.40
C ALA A 170 1.83 11.73 18.54
N ASP A 171 3.01 12.26 18.23
CA ASP A 171 3.97 12.77 19.23
C ASP A 171 3.39 13.97 20.01
N ARG A 172 2.54 14.78 19.37
CA ARG A 172 1.85 15.92 19.98
C ARG A 172 0.62 15.55 20.80
N LEU A 173 -0.24 14.71 20.23
CA LEU A 173 -1.58 14.45 20.77
C LEU A 173 -1.68 13.18 21.60
N LEU A 174 -0.78 12.22 21.43
CA LEU A 174 -0.76 10.96 22.17
C LEU A 174 0.47 10.91 23.08
N THR A 175 1.38 10.02 22.82
CA THR A 175 2.67 9.92 23.51
C THR A 175 3.77 9.59 22.49
N ARG A 176 5.01 9.95 22.83
CA ARG A 176 6.16 9.62 21.98
C ARG A 176 6.30 8.11 21.74
N ARG A 177 5.99 7.28 22.73
CA ARG A 177 6.06 5.81 22.58
C ARG A 177 5.05 5.30 21.57
N SER A 178 3.79 5.69 21.72
CA SER A 178 2.76 5.30 20.75
C SER A 178 2.97 5.92 19.38
N ALA A 179 3.51 7.15 19.29
CA ALA A 179 3.89 7.76 18.02
C ALA A 179 4.97 6.95 17.28
N VAL A 180 6.05 6.57 17.99
CA VAL A 180 7.14 5.77 17.41
C VAL A 180 6.64 4.40 16.95
N ILE A 181 5.93 3.67 17.82
CA ILE A 181 5.45 2.32 17.52
C ILE A 181 4.41 2.35 16.40
N GLY A 182 3.47 3.30 16.41
CA GLY A 182 2.44 3.43 15.39
C GLY A 182 3.03 3.75 14.01
N THR A 183 4.02 4.63 13.97
CA THR A 183 4.70 4.96 12.70
C THR A 183 5.50 3.78 12.16
N ILE A 184 6.23 3.04 13.03
CA ILE A 184 6.88 1.80 12.60
C ILE A 184 5.85 0.80 12.08
N ALA A 185 4.69 0.67 12.74
CA ALA A 185 3.64 -0.24 12.32
C ALA A 185 3.08 0.13 10.93
N ILE A 186 2.85 1.42 10.66
CA ILE A 186 2.44 1.90 9.34
C ILE A 186 3.51 1.57 8.30
N LEU A 187 4.76 1.99 8.52
CA LEU A 187 5.85 1.82 7.56
C LEU A 187 6.17 0.35 7.24
N THR A 188 5.91 -0.57 8.17
CA THR A 188 6.24 -2.00 8.02
C THR A 188 5.05 -2.89 7.68
N SER A 189 3.83 -2.38 7.64
CA SER A 189 2.65 -3.15 7.23
C SER A 189 2.75 -3.51 5.74
N PRO A 190 2.51 -4.77 5.34
CA PRO A 190 2.69 -5.25 3.98
C PRO A 190 1.99 -4.41 2.93
N LEU A 191 0.73 -4.03 3.17
CA LEU A 191 -0.02 -3.22 2.20
C LEU A 191 0.63 -1.85 1.96
N PHE A 192 1.14 -1.17 3.00
CA PHE A 192 1.91 0.07 2.84
C PHE A 192 3.21 -0.16 2.08
N VAL A 193 3.96 -1.24 2.40
CA VAL A 193 5.22 -1.57 1.73
C VAL A 193 5.01 -1.81 0.24
N PHE A 194 3.99 -2.59 -0.14
CA PHE A 194 3.74 -2.89 -1.54
C PHE A 194 3.18 -1.68 -2.29
N LEU A 195 2.16 -1.00 -1.76
CA LEU A 195 1.51 0.09 -2.47
C LEU A 195 2.38 1.36 -2.55
N ALA A 196 3.19 1.67 -1.53
CA ALA A 196 4.16 2.76 -1.63
C ALA A 196 5.15 2.59 -2.80
N ARG A 197 5.32 1.37 -3.29
CA ARG A 197 6.22 1.01 -4.38
C ARG A 197 5.51 0.85 -5.73
N GLN A 198 4.19 1.07 -5.77
CA GLN A 198 3.39 1.01 -6.99
C GLN A 198 2.90 2.39 -7.42
N ALA A 199 2.95 2.63 -8.72
CA ALA A 199 2.40 3.83 -9.32
C ALA A 199 0.92 3.63 -9.67
N VAL A 200 0.08 3.58 -8.62
CA VAL A 200 -1.38 3.54 -8.71
C VAL A 200 -1.96 4.66 -7.84
N PRO A 201 -3.18 5.16 -8.07
CA PRO A 201 -3.70 6.33 -7.35
C PRO A 201 -3.79 6.17 -5.82
N ASP A 202 -3.92 4.96 -5.31
CA ASP A 202 -4.23 4.69 -3.91
C ASP A 202 -3.16 5.19 -2.92
N PRO A 203 -1.86 4.89 -3.06
CA PRO A 203 -0.83 5.35 -2.11
C PRO A 203 -0.65 6.87 -2.10
N VAL A 204 -0.79 7.55 -3.24
CA VAL A 204 -0.76 9.02 -3.29
C VAL A 204 -1.96 9.59 -2.54
N PHE A 205 -3.15 9.10 -2.86
CA PHE A 205 -4.37 9.52 -2.17
C PHE A 205 -4.26 9.31 -0.66
N VAL A 206 -3.80 8.14 -0.21
CA VAL A 206 -3.70 7.83 1.22
C VAL A 206 -2.62 8.65 1.91
N GLY A 207 -1.45 8.81 1.32
CA GLY A 207 -0.41 9.66 1.91
C GLY A 207 -0.85 11.13 2.07
N LEU A 208 -1.61 11.66 1.09
CA LEU A 208 -2.20 13.00 1.18
C LEU A 208 -3.35 13.06 2.22
N LEU A 209 -4.19 12.02 2.27
CA LEU A 209 -5.26 11.91 3.27
C LEU A 209 -4.69 11.81 4.69
N GLU A 210 -3.65 11.03 4.91
CA GLU A 210 -2.95 10.92 6.20
C GLU A 210 -2.34 12.26 6.61
N GLY A 211 -1.74 12.99 5.66
CA GLY A 211 -1.26 14.35 5.86
C GLY A 211 -2.40 15.30 6.25
N ALA A 212 -3.53 15.23 5.54
CA ALA A 212 -4.72 16.01 5.87
C ALA A 212 -5.25 15.69 7.28
N MET A 213 -5.41 14.40 7.61
CA MET A 213 -5.92 13.97 8.91
C MET A 213 -4.97 14.35 10.05
N ALA A 214 -3.65 14.24 9.85
CA ALA A 214 -2.66 14.68 10.82
C ALA A 214 -2.75 16.18 11.11
N CYS A 215 -2.79 16.99 10.06
CA CYS A 215 -2.94 18.44 10.19
C CYS A 215 -4.28 18.82 10.85
N LEU A 216 -5.36 18.19 10.42
CA LEU A 216 -6.70 18.38 10.97
C LEU A 216 -6.75 18.09 12.48
N MET A 217 -6.21 16.95 12.89
CA MET A 217 -6.17 16.54 14.29
C MET A 217 -5.35 17.51 15.13
N ILE A 218 -4.20 17.99 14.65
CA ILE A 218 -3.39 19.00 15.36
C ILE A 218 -4.21 20.28 15.54
N VAL A 219 -4.87 20.79 14.50
CA VAL A 219 -5.64 22.03 14.58
C VAL A 219 -6.84 21.92 15.51
N LEU A 220 -7.59 20.80 15.42
CA LEU A 220 -8.83 20.64 16.17
C LEU A 220 -8.65 20.21 17.62
N LEU A 221 -7.67 19.33 17.88
CA LEU A 221 -7.64 18.55 19.12
C LEU A 221 -6.57 19.00 20.11
N ASP A 222 -5.58 19.79 19.65
CA ASP A 222 -4.56 20.35 20.52
C ASP A 222 -5.17 21.32 21.53
N ASP A 223 -4.63 21.31 22.76
CA ASP A 223 -5.06 22.18 23.86
C ASP A 223 -4.30 23.52 23.92
N THR A 224 -3.34 23.72 23.04
CA THR A 224 -2.59 24.99 22.98
C THR A 224 -3.48 26.13 22.48
N ASP A 225 -3.33 27.32 23.08
CA ASP A 225 -4.02 28.52 22.63
C ASP A 225 -3.33 29.19 21.42
N GLU A 226 -2.18 28.67 20.98
CA GLU A 226 -1.47 29.20 19.83
C GLU A 226 -2.23 28.92 18.53
N PRO A 227 -2.34 29.92 17.64
CA PRO A 227 -3.03 29.72 16.38
C PRO A 227 -2.23 28.77 15.43
N HIS A 228 -2.84 27.69 15.02
CA HIS A 228 -2.23 26.71 14.11
C HIS A 228 -2.45 27.03 12.63
N HIS A 229 -2.29 28.29 12.20
CA HIS A 229 -2.58 28.73 10.82
C HIS A 229 -1.83 27.94 9.75
N GLY A 230 -0.56 27.59 9.98
CA GLY A 230 0.23 26.80 9.06
C GLY A 230 -0.32 25.37 8.88
N TRP A 231 -0.71 24.72 9.97
CA TRP A 231 -1.33 23.40 9.93
C TRP A 231 -2.72 23.44 9.29
N ALA A 232 -3.51 24.49 9.54
CA ALA A 232 -4.81 24.67 8.90
C ALA A 232 -4.67 24.86 7.39
N ALA A 233 -3.74 25.69 6.93
CA ALA A 233 -3.46 25.86 5.51
C ALA A 233 -2.96 24.56 4.86
N ALA A 234 -2.04 23.83 5.52
CA ALA A 234 -1.55 22.53 5.07
C ALA A 234 -2.67 21.49 4.95
N PHE A 235 -3.59 21.46 5.92
CA PHE A 235 -4.78 20.60 5.86
C PHE A 235 -5.56 20.79 4.56
N TYR A 236 -5.87 22.03 4.20
CA TYR A 236 -6.63 22.32 2.99
C TYR A 236 -5.83 22.05 1.69
N CYS A 237 -4.52 22.28 1.70
CA CYS A 237 -3.65 21.90 0.60
C CYS A 237 -3.69 20.37 0.39
N PHE A 238 -3.55 19.58 1.45
CA PHE A 238 -3.63 18.12 1.37
C PHE A 238 -5.00 17.64 0.91
N VAL A 239 -6.09 18.23 1.41
CA VAL A 239 -7.46 17.95 0.94
C VAL A 239 -7.61 18.25 -0.54
N GLY A 240 -7.12 19.40 -1.01
CA GLY A 240 -7.16 19.76 -2.43
C GLY A 240 -6.41 18.77 -3.31
N PHE A 241 -5.18 18.42 -2.96
CA PHE A 241 -4.40 17.45 -3.70
C PHE A 241 -4.96 16.02 -3.60
N ALA A 242 -5.47 15.59 -2.44
CA ALA A 242 -6.16 14.30 -2.31
C ALA A 242 -7.41 14.22 -3.21
N THR A 243 -8.12 15.35 -3.35
CA THR A 243 -9.26 15.45 -4.27
C THR A 243 -8.82 15.38 -5.73
N LEU A 244 -7.68 15.98 -6.11
CA LEU A 244 -7.08 15.84 -7.44
C LEU A 244 -6.46 14.45 -7.70
N SER A 245 -6.24 13.62 -6.67
CA SER A 245 -5.75 12.24 -6.82
C SER A 245 -6.90 11.24 -7.00
N LYS A 246 -7.92 11.29 -6.15
CA LYS A 246 -8.98 10.24 -6.15
C LYS A 246 -10.42 10.77 -6.15
N GLY A 247 -10.62 12.08 -6.21
CA GLY A 247 -11.94 12.71 -6.30
C GLY A 247 -12.57 13.00 -4.93
N LEU A 248 -13.91 12.89 -4.86
CA LEU A 248 -14.72 13.38 -3.73
C LEU A 248 -14.30 12.86 -2.36
N LEU A 249 -13.72 11.68 -2.28
CA LEU A 249 -13.31 11.06 -1.02
C LEU A 249 -12.24 11.88 -0.30
N GLY A 250 -11.44 12.69 -1.03
CA GLY A 250 -10.37 13.52 -0.47
C GLY A 250 -10.86 14.54 0.56
N PHE A 251 -12.03 15.10 0.38
CA PHE A 251 -12.65 16.02 1.36
C PHE A 251 -13.80 15.37 2.15
N ALA A 252 -14.49 14.39 1.57
CA ALA A 252 -15.67 13.78 2.20
C ALA A 252 -15.32 13.01 3.47
N LEU A 253 -14.22 12.25 3.49
CA LEU A 253 -13.84 11.46 4.66
C LEU A 253 -13.39 12.35 5.84
N PRO A 254 -12.45 13.31 5.69
CA PRO A 254 -12.12 14.24 6.75
C PRO A 254 -13.32 15.04 7.25
N GLY A 255 -14.18 15.49 6.33
CA GLY A 255 -15.41 16.21 6.65
C GLY A 255 -16.40 15.37 7.46
N ALA A 256 -16.65 14.12 7.05
CA ALA A 256 -17.57 13.22 7.75
C ALA A 256 -17.07 12.88 9.16
N VAL A 257 -15.77 12.58 9.31
CA VAL A 257 -15.18 12.29 10.63
C VAL A 257 -15.29 13.50 11.55
N THR A 258 -14.97 14.69 11.04
CA THR A 258 -15.07 15.93 11.81
C THR A 258 -16.51 16.25 12.22
N LEU A 259 -17.46 16.09 11.30
CA LEU A 259 -18.89 16.30 11.57
C LEU A 259 -19.38 15.37 12.67
N VAL A 260 -19.13 14.06 12.55
CA VAL A 260 -19.55 13.08 13.54
C VAL A 260 -18.87 13.34 14.90
N TYR A 261 -17.58 13.70 14.89
CA TYR A 261 -16.88 14.12 16.12
C TYR A 261 -17.57 15.30 16.80
N CYS A 262 -17.88 16.37 16.06
CA CYS A 262 -18.57 17.54 16.61
C CYS A 262 -19.98 17.23 17.11
N VAL A 263 -20.73 16.37 16.43
CA VAL A 263 -22.07 15.93 16.86
C VAL A 263 -21.99 15.15 18.18
N ILE A 264 -21.02 14.26 18.34
CA ILE A 264 -20.88 13.42 19.53
C ILE A 264 -20.38 14.23 20.72
N THR A 265 -19.39 15.10 20.52
CA THR A 265 -18.74 15.83 21.62
C THR A 265 -19.38 17.16 21.94
N GLY A 266 -20.11 17.78 20.99
CA GLY A 266 -20.61 19.16 21.10
C GLY A 266 -19.54 20.24 20.90
N GLU A 267 -18.31 19.89 20.53
CA GLU A 267 -17.17 20.82 20.43
C GLU A 267 -17.16 21.64 19.13
N TRP A 268 -18.32 22.13 18.68
CA TRP A 268 -18.46 22.93 17.44
C TRP A 268 -17.60 24.20 17.43
N HIS A 269 -17.30 24.77 18.60
CA HIS A 269 -16.47 25.97 18.70
C HIS A 269 -15.05 25.76 18.13
N ARG A 270 -14.53 24.53 18.15
CA ARG A 270 -13.20 24.19 17.63
C ARG A 270 -13.11 24.35 16.10
N LEU A 271 -14.24 24.28 15.36
CA LEU A 271 -14.25 24.51 13.92
C LEU A 271 -13.79 25.92 13.53
N ARG A 272 -13.86 26.90 14.45
CA ARG A 272 -13.32 28.24 14.19
C ARG A 272 -11.82 28.23 13.92
N ARG A 273 -11.08 27.27 14.49
CA ARG A 273 -9.63 27.10 14.28
C ARG A 273 -9.28 26.67 12.85
N LEU A 274 -10.24 26.10 12.11
CA LEU A 274 -10.04 25.66 10.72
C LEU A 274 -10.13 26.78 9.70
N HIS A 275 -10.64 27.98 10.06
CA HIS A 275 -10.81 29.08 9.10
C HIS A 275 -11.51 28.65 7.80
N LEU A 276 -12.68 28.01 7.92
CA LEU A 276 -13.39 27.31 6.85
C LEU A 276 -13.46 28.09 5.52
N ALA A 277 -13.76 29.39 5.56
CA ALA A 277 -13.88 30.21 4.34
C ALA A 277 -12.54 30.33 3.58
N ALA A 278 -11.44 30.66 4.30
CA ALA A 278 -10.12 30.75 3.69
C ALA A 278 -9.64 29.36 3.21
N GLY A 279 -9.92 28.33 4.01
CA GLY A 279 -9.58 26.97 3.65
C GLY A 279 -10.32 26.45 2.41
N SER A 280 -11.63 26.72 2.32
CA SER A 280 -12.42 26.37 1.11
C SER A 280 -11.86 27.08 -0.13
N LEU A 281 -11.40 28.32 0.01
CA LEU A 281 -10.75 29.03 -1.10
C LEU A 281 -9.46 28.33 -1.54
N ILE A 282 -8.63 27.83 -0.61
CA ILE A 282 -7.41 27.06 -0.95
C ILE A 282 -7.79 25.80 -1.77
N VAL A 283 -8.78 25.04 -1.30
CA VAL A 283 -9.21 23.82 -2.03
C VAL A 283 -9.75 24.18 -3.42
N LEU A 284 -10.55 25.26 -3.52
CA LEU A 284 -11.07 25.72 -4.81
C LEU A 284 -9.94 26.14 -5.75
N LEU A 285 -8.94 26.88 -5.28
CA LEU A 285 -7.80 27.31 -6.10
C LEU A 285 -6.97 26.12 -6.62
N ILE A 286 -6.88 25.04 -5.85
CA ILE A 286 -6.18 23.82 -6.25
C ILE A 286 -7.02 22.98 -7.24
N CYS A 287 -8.30 22.78 -6.95
CA CYS A 287 -9.15 21.85 -7.67
C CYS A 287 -9.85 22.47 -8.90
N ALA A 288 -10.36 23.70 -8.78
CA ALA A 288 -11.21 24.30 -9.78
C ALA A 288 -10.55 24.49 -11.16
N PRO A 289 -9.24 24.82 -11.27
CA PRO A 289 -8.62 24.96 -12.59
C PRO A 289 -8.75 23.70 -13.44
N TRP A 290 -8.45 22.53 -12.89
CA TRP A 290 -8.54 21.29 -13.64
C TRP A 290 -9.99 20.78 -13.77
N TYR A 291 -10.73 20.68 -12.66
CA TYR A 291 -12.11 20.19 -12.71
C TYR A 291 -13.00 21.10 -13.53
N GLY A 292 -12.83 22.42 -13.45
CA GLY A 292 -13.60 23.38 -14.25
C GLY A 292 -13.38 23.19 -15.75
N THR A 293 -12.13 23.01 -16.17
CA THR A 293 -11.80 22.73 -17.57
C THR A 293 -12.40 21.38 -18.01
N MET A 294 -12.29 20.33 -17.18
CA MET A 294 -12.83 19.01 -17.53
C MET A 294 -14.36 18.96 -17.56
N PHE A 295 -15.05 19.73 -16.72
CA PHE A 295 -16.52 19.84 -16.78
C PHE A 295 -17.01 20.66 -17.98
N ALA A 296 -16.21 21.58 -18.49
CA ALA A 296 -16.49 22.35 -19.70
C ALA A 296 -16.07 21.63 -20.99
N PHE A 297 -15.38 20.50 -20.88
CA PHE A 297 -14.87 19.76 -22.03
C PHE A 297 -15.92 18.85 -22.66
N ASP A 298 -16.17 18.98 -23.97
CA ASP A 298 -17.18 18.24 -24.72
C ASP A 298 -16.71 16.84 -25.20
N GLY A 299 -15.47 16.44 -24.92
CA GLY A 299 -14.93 15.14 -25.29
C GLY A 299 -15.73 14.00 -24.64
N ARG A 300 -15.70 12.83 -25.32
CA ARG A 300 -16.37 11.61 -24.85
C ARG A 300 -15.40 10.45 -24.77
N ASP A 301 -15.60 9.59 -23.76
CA ASP A 301 -14.82 8.36 -23.61
C ASP A 301 -15.22 7.29 -24.64
N ASP A 302 -14.63 6.11 -24.54
CA ASP A 302 -14.89 4.94 -25.40
C ASP A 302 -16.35 4.41 -25.30
N GLU A 303 -17.07 4.74 -24.22
CA GLU A 303 -18.47 4.43 -24.02
C GLU A 303 -19.42 5.60 -24.41
N GLY A 304 -18.87 6.69 -24.98
CA GLY A 304 -19.62 7.87 -25.38
C GLY A 304 -20.04 8.80 -24.22
N LYS A 305 -19.49 8.63 -23.02
CA LYS A 305 -19.80 9.42 -21.82
C LYS A 305 -18.93 10.66 -21.73
N THR A 306 -19.53 11.76 -21.24
CA THR A 306 -18.79 12.96 -20.84
C THR A 306 -17.99 12.71 -19.56
N PHE A 307 -17.04 13.62 -19.25
CA PHE A 307 -16.29 13.54 -17.99
C PHE A 307 -17.20 13.48 -16.74
N PHE A 308 -18.26 14.32 -16.70
CA PHE A 308 -19.20 14.29 -15.57
C PHE A 308 -19.93 12.94 -15.44
N GLU A 309 -20.43 12.39 -16.55
CA GLU A 309 -21.12 11.10 -16.55
C GLU A 309 -20.21 9.95 -16.16
N ARG A 310 -18.96 9.95 -16.66
CA ARG A 310 -17.99 8.89 -16.35
C ARG A 310 -17.45 9.03 -14.94
N PHE A 311 -16.86 10.18 -14.61
CA PHE A 311 -16.14 10.34 -13.35
C PHE A 311 -17.07 10.49 -12.14
N ILE A 312 -18.08 11.38 -12.22
CA ILE A 312 -18.96 11.65 -11.08
C ILE A 312 -20.04 10.57 -10.97
N ILE A 313 -20.85 10.38 -12.01
CA ILE A 313 -21.99 9.48 -11.90
C ILE A 313 -21.55 8.02 -11.85
N HIS A 314 -20.72 7.60 -12.81
CA HIS A 314 -20.33 6.18 -12.92
C HIS A 314 -19.30 5.78 -11.85
N ASP A 315 -18.14 6.47 -11.76
CA ASP A 315 -17.02 6.02 -10.93
C ASP A 315 -17.18 6.36 -9.44
N HIS A 316 -18.03 7.33 -9.06
CA HIS A 316 -18.33 7.58 -7.66
C HIS A 316 -19.66 6.96 -7.24
N PHE A 317 -20.79 7.40 -7.80
CA PHE A 317 -22.11 6.98 -7.29
C PHE A 317 -22.51 5.57 -7.72
N LYS A 318 -22.40 5.21 -9.00
CA LYS A 318 -22.76 3.84 -9.45
C LYS A 318 -21.82 2.79 -8.89
N ARG A 319 -20.53 3.10 -8.80
CA ARG A 319 -19.52 2.18 -8.21
C ARG A 319 -19.80 1.92 -6.73
N LEU A 320 -20.22 2.93 -5.99
CA LEU A 320 -20.59 2.78 -4.58
C LEU A 320 -21.87 1.95 -4.42
N ALA A 321 -22.90 2.22 -5.22
CA ALA A 321 -24.24 1.68 -5.03
C ALA A 321 -24.51 0.36 -5.79
N LEU A 322 -23.95 0.19 -7.01
CA LEU A 322 -24.33 -0.87 -7.94
C LEU A 322 -23.21 -1.88 -8.27
N GLY A 323 -21.98 -1.63 -7.84
CA GLY A 323 -20.88 -2.57 -8.05
C GLY A 323 -20.47 -2.77 -9.52
N VAL A 324 -20.28 -1.69 -10.26
CA VAL A 324 -20.02 -1.70 -11.72
C VAL A 324 -18.76 -2.46 -12.14
N HIS A 325 -17.79 -2.66 -11.25
CA HIS A 325 -16.55 -3.42 -11.48
C HIS A 325 -16.34 -4.45 -10.37
N THR A 326 -17.28 -5.35 -10.17
CA THR A 326 -17.13 -6.41 -9.17
C THR A 326 -16.13 -7.44 -9.64
N THR A 327 -14.90 -7.33 -9.18
CA THR A 327 -13.86 -8.35 -9.36
C THR A 327 -13.78 -9.29 -8.16
N THR A 328 -14.39 -8.93 -7.04
CA THR A 328 -14.40 -9.72 -5.81
C THR A 328 -15.74 -10.41 -5.64
N PRO A 329 -15.76 -11.75 -5.51
CA PRO A 329 -16.98 -12.50 -5.28
C PRO A 329 -17.62 -12.05 -3.97
N GLY A 330 -18.89 -11.62 -4.04
CA GLY A 330 -19.80 -11.48 -2.90
C GLY A 330 -19.26 -10.79 -1.65
N GLY A 331 -18.33 -9.85 -1.79
CA GLY A 331 -17.61 -9.23 -0.67
C GLY A 331 -18.55 -8.53 0.28
N THR A 332 -18.73 -9.13 1.44
CA THR A 332 -19.41 -8.55 2.58
C THR A 332 -18.38 -7.94 3.54
N PHE A 333 -18.82 -7.56 4.70
CA PHE A 333 -18.00 -7.13 5.81
C PHE A 333 -16.80 -8.07 6.10
N THR A 334 -16.96 -9.40 5.98
CA THR A 334 -15.93 -10.41 6.24
C THR A 334 -14.71 -10.25 5.32
N TYR A 335 -14.90 -9.87 4.06
CA TYR A 335 -13.82 -9.65 3.11
C TYR A 335 -12.75 -8.67 3.65
N PHE A 336 -13.18 -7.51 4.17
CA PHE A 336 -12.21 -6.54 4.69
C PHE A 336 -11.64 -6.93 6.05
N VAL A 337 -12.36 -7.72 6.85
CA VAL A 337 -11.80 -8.26 8.11
C VAL A 337 -10.61 -9.17 7.82
N GLU A 338 -10.75 -10.06 6.84
CA GLU A 338 -9.67 -10.94 6.39
C GLU A 338 -8.52 -10.14 5.78
N GLN A 339 -8.83 -9.21 4.86
CA GLN A 339 -7.82 -8.37 4.21
C GLN A 339 -6.99 -7.57 5.21
N ILE A 340 -7.62 -6.89 6.18
CA ILE A 340 -6.91 -6.13 7.24
C ILE A 340 -5.96 -7.04 8.04
N GLY A 341 -6.32 -8.32 8.23
CA GLY A 341 -5.44 -9.30 8.85
C GLY A 341 -4.16 -9.52 8.05
N PHE A 342 -4.27 -9.69 6.73
CA PHE A 342 -3.13 -9.84 5.84
C PHE A 342 -2.34 -8.53 5.69
N ASP A 343 -3.04 -7.42 5.47
CA ASP A 343 -2.50 -6.09 5.23
C ASP A 343 -1.61 -5.57 6.37
N CYS A 344 -1.96 -5.95 7.60
CA CYS A 344 -1.26 -5.51 8.83
C CYS A 344 -0.34 -6.57 9.42
N PHE A 345 -0.13 -7.72 8.78
CA PHE A 345 0.78 -8.74 9.33
C PHE A 345 2.22 -8.19 9.43
N PRO A 346 2.97 -8.39 10.54
CA PRO A 346 2.65 -9.19 11.75
C PRO A 346 1.91 -8.41 12.86
N TRP A 347 1.56 -7.14 12.67
CA TRP A 347 0.92 -6.29 13.68
C TRP A 347 -0.48 -6.77 14.09
N VAL A 348 -1.07 -7.68 13.34
CA VAL A 348 -2.30 -8.40 13.70
C VAL A 348 -2.24 -9.01 15.10
N PHE A 349 -1.06 -9.35 15.59
CA PHE A 349 -0.82 -9.74 16.98
C PHE A 349 -1.37 -8.73 18.00
N ALA A 350 -1.31 -7.44 17.68
CA ALA A 350 -1.77 -6.38 18.58
C ALA A 350 -3.29 -6.09 18.51
N PHE A 351 -4.04 -6.69 17.59
CA PHE A 351 -5.47 -6.37 17.38
C PHE A 351 -6.35 -6.63 18.59
N PRO A 352 -6.25 -7.78 19.33
CA PRO A 352 -7.03 -7.96 20.55
C PRO A 352 -6.69 -6.94 21.64
N GLY A 353 -5.43 -6.52 21.69
CA GLY A 353 -4.99 -5.43 22.55
C GLY A 353 -5.54 -4.07 22.13
N ALA A 354 -5.56 -3.77 20.84
CA ALA A 354 -6.19 -2.58 20.28
C ALA A 354 -7.69 -2.54 20.61
N ALA A 355 -8.38 -3.68 20.48
CA ALA A 355 -9.78 -3.79 20.87
C ALA A 355 -9.99 -3.53 22.37
N ALA A 356 -9.09 -4.00 23.25
CA ALA A 356 -9.15 -3.68 24.67
C ALA A 356 -8.95 -2.17 24.96
N MET A 357 -8.27 -1.41 24.10
CA MET A 357 -8.13 0.04 24.24
C MET A 357 -9.44 0.80 23.98
N LEU A 358 -10.41 0.21 23.28
CA LEU A 358 -11.72 0.83 23.03
C LEU A 358 -12.46 1.14 24.33
N THR A 359 -12.25 0.36 25.40
CA THR A 359 -12.84 0.62 26.72
C THR A 359 -12.34 1.90 27.37
N ARG A 360 -11.24 2.47 26.86
CA ARG A 360 -10.64 3.73 27.33
C ARG A 360 -11.04 4.94 26.51
N VAL A 361 -11.74 4.75 25.40
CA VAL A 361 -12.23 5.85 24.57
C VAL A 361 -13.41 6.52 25.27
N ARG A 362 -13.31 7.83 25.50
CA ARG A 362 -14.34 8.63 26.14
C ARG A 362 -15.13 9.40 25.10
N VAL A 363 -16.46 9.28 25.17
CA VAL A 363 -17.39 10.05 24.32
C VAL A 363 -17.38 11.56 24.65
N ARG A 364 -17.04 11.89 25.89
CA ARG A 364 -16.84 13.28 26.38
C ARG A 364 -15.39 13.45 26.81
N PRO A 365 -14.47 13.68 25.87
CA PRO A 365 -13.06 13.75 26.15
C PRO A 365 -12.71 15.02 26.94
N GLN A 366 -11.73 14.93 27.88
CA GLN A 366 -11.28 16.03 28.70
C GLN A 366 -9.87 16.49 28.36
N SER A 367 -9.11 15.69 27.61
CA SER A 367 -7.73 15.99 27.22
C SER A 367 -7.52 15.82 25.72
N ALA A 368 -6.45 16.40 25.17
CA ALA A 368 -6.06 16.25 23.77
C ALA A 368 -5.88 14.77 23.40
N ARG A 369 -5.30 13.96 24.28
CA ARG A 369 -5.13 12.51 24.10
C ARG A 369 -6.47 11.77 23.95
N GLU A 370 -7.44 12.07 24.83
CA GLU A 370 -8.77 11.44 24.76
C GLU A 370 -9.52 11.85 23.49
N ARG A 371 -9.40 13.14 23.11
CA ARG A 371 -9.96 13.62 21.83
C ARG A 371 -9.33 12.90 20.63
N ALA A 372 -8.00 12.76 20.62
CA ALA A 372 -7.29 12.06 19.57
C ALA A 372 -7.70 10.57 19.47
N MET A 373 -7.85 9.88 20.62
CA MET A 373 -8.33 8.50 20.63
C MET A 373 -9.76 8.38 20.06
N LEU A 374 -10.67 9.28 20.43
CA LEU A 374 -12.03 9.28 19.88
C LEU A 374 -12.00 9.58 18.37
N PHE A 375 -11.22 10.55 17.95
CA PHE A 375 -11.12 10.92 16.53
C PHE A 375 -10.54 9.80 15.68
N LEU A 376 -9.47 9.14 16.13
CA LEU A 376 -8.90 7.94 15.48
C LEU A 376 -9.93 6.80 15.36
N LEU A 377 -10.73 6.57 16.42
CA LEU A 377 -11.78 5.57 16.37
C LEU A 377 -12.84 5.92 15.32
N LEU A 378 -13.30 7.18 15.30
CA LEU A 378 -14.27 7.63 14.31
C LEU A 378 -13.71 7.57 12.89
N TRP A 379 -12.44 7.93 12.69
CA TRP A 379 -11.79 7.77 11.40
C TRP A 379 -11.80 6.31 10.94
N PHE A 380 -11.40 5.39 11.81
CA PHE A 380 -11.45 3.96 11.50
C PHE A 380 -12.88 3.49 11.17
N LEU A 381 -13.85 3.77 12.04
CA LEU A 381 -15.21 3.26 11.90
C LEU A 381 -15.92 3.83 10.67
N ILE A 382 -15.84 5.13 10.44
CA ILE A 382 -16.49 5.79 9.31
C ILE A 382 -15.84 5.35 8.00
N GLY A 383 -14.52 5.38 7.92
CA GLY A 383 -13.81 4.94 6.73
C GLY A 383 -14.04 3.46 6.43
N PHE A 384 -13.96 2.59 7.43
CA PHE A 384 -14.26 1.16 7.27
C PHE A 384 -15.69 0.93 6.80
N ALA A 385 -16.67 1.65 7.36
CA ALA A 385 -18.06 1.54 6.94
C ALA A 385 -18.24 1.95 5.48
N VAL A 386 -17.64 3.08 5.04
CA VAL A 386 -17.70 3.54 3.64
C VAL A 386 -17.21 2.45 2.69
N PHE A 387 -16.09 1.81 2.97
CA PHE A 387 -15.53 0.78 2.11
C PHE A 387 -16.26 -0.57 2.23
N ALA A 388 -16.69 -0.96 3.43
CA ALA A 388 -17.44 -2.20 3.64
C ALA A 388 -18.82 -2.17 2.97
N PHE A 389 -19.49 -1.02 2.95
CA PHE A 389 -20.78 -0.85 2.26
C PHE A 389 -20.62 -0.60 0.76
N SER A 390 -19.43 -0.26 0.27
CA SER A 390 -19.22 -0.13 -1.17
C SER A 390 -19.46 -1.46 -1.88
N ALA A 391 -20.24 -1.43 -2.95
CA ALA A 391 -20.54 -2.61 -3.76
C ALA A 391 -19.30 -3.11 -4.52
N THR A 392 -18.39 -2.22 -4.93
CA THR A 392 -17.09 -2.57 -5.54
C THR A 392 -16.02 -2.66 -4.45
N LYS A 393 -15.31 -3.79 -4.39
CA LYS A 393 -14.28 -4.05 -3.38
C LYS A 393 -12.96 -4.46 -4.05
N PHE A 394 -11.89 -3.83 -3.58
CA PHE A 394 -10.51 -4.21 -3.87
C PHE A 394 -9.74 -4.30 -2.55
N HIS A 395 -8.71 -5.14 -2.51
CA HIS A 395 -7.89 -5.34 -1.31
C HIS A 395 -7.31 -4.03 -0.76
N HIS A 396 -6.84 -3.15 -1.63
CA HIS A 396 -6.24 -1.86 -1.26
C HIS A 396 -7.23 -0.80 -0.74
N TYR A 397 -8.54 -1.07 -0.77
CA TYR A 397 -9.54 -0.13 -0.21
C TYR A 397 -9.48 -0.05 1.32
N ALA A 398 -8.85 -1.01 2.00
CA ALA A 398 -8.59 -0.92 3.43
C ALA A 398 -7.51 0.10 3.80
N LEU A 399 -6.60 0.46 2.88
CA LEU A 399 -5.44 1.31 3.15
C LEU A 399 -5.76 2.63 3.90
N PRO A 400 -6.82 3.40 3.56
CA PRO A 400 -7.15 4.66 4.24
C PRO A 400 -7.51 4.52 5.72
N VAL A 401 -7.81 3.32 6.21
CA VAL A 401 -8.25 3.06 7.59
C VAL A 401 -7.24 2.28 8.43
N LEU A 402 -6.13 1.85 7.83
CA LEU A 402 -5.12 1.08 8.57
C LEU A 402 -4.37 1.94 9.59
N ALA A 403 -4.05 3.19 9.26
CA ALA A 403 -3.29 4.07 10.15
C ALA A 403 -3.97 4.26 11.52
N PRO A 404 -5.25 4.64 11.64
CA PRO A 404 -5.90 4.76 12.95
C PRO A 404 -5.95 3.42 13.71
N LEU A 405 -6.14 2.29 13.05
CA LEU A 405 -6.10 0.96 13.68
C LEU A 405 -4.70 0.67 14.25
N LEU A 406 -3.64 0.94 13.48
CA LEU A 406 -2.27 0.72 13.91
C LEU A 406 -1.86 1.64 15.07
N PHE A 407 -2.43 2.84 15.19
CA PHE A 407 -2.25 3.66 16.39
C PHE A 407 -2.94 3.06 17.61
N PHE A 408 -4.10 2.41 17.48
CA PHE A 408 -4.68 1.66 18.60
C PHE A 408 -3.82 0.47 19.01
N CYS A 409 -3.18 -0.22 18.05
CA CYS A 409 -2.16 -1.23 18.36
C CYS A 409 -0.99 -0.63 19.14
N ALA A 410 -0.49 0.52 18.73
CA ALA A 410 0.60 1.22 19.40
C ALA A 410 0.24 1.66 20.82
N LEU A 411 -0.97 2.18 21.05
CA LEU A 411 -1.50 2.53 22.37
C LEU A 411 -1.56 1.32 23.29
N TRP A 412 -1.96 0.16 22.75
CA TRP A 412 -1.93 -1.08 23.56
C TRP A 412 -0.50 -1.53 23.85
N VAL A 413 0.42 -1.46 22.90
CA VAL A 413 1.84 -1.81 23.12
C VAL A 413 2.46 -0.88 24.15
N GLU A 414 2.15 0.43 24.14
CA GLU A 414 2.54 1.35 25.20
C GLU A 414 2.03 0.90 26.58
N ARG A 415 0.76 0.49 26.63
CA ARG A 415 0.15 -0.06 27.85
C ARG A 415 0.84 -1.35 28.31
N LEU A 416 1.14 -2.24 27.37
CA LEU A 416 1.88 -3.48 27.64
C LEU A 416 3.24 -3.19 28.29
N LEU A 417 3.97 -2.19 27.77
CA LEU A 417 5.24 -1.72 28.35
C LEU A 417 5.06 -1.15 29.75
N ALA A 418 3.96 -0.45 30.03
CA ALA A 418 3.68 0.13 31.34
C ALA A 418 3.20 -0.89 32.38
N GLU A 419 2.21 -1.72 32.05
CA GLU A 419 1.51 -2.62 32.97
C GLU A 419 2.17 -4.02 33.05
N GLY A 420 2.91 -4.44 32.02
CA GLY A 420 3.60 -5.72 31.93
C GLY A 420 2.79 -6.85 31.28
N LEU A 421 3.49 -7.98 31.06
CA LEU A 421 2.98 -9.12 30.32
C LEU A 421 1.76 -9.78 31.02
N TRP A 422 1.84 -9.96 32.32
CA TRP A 422 0.80 -10.64 33.07
C TRP A 422 -0.53 -9.88 33.11
N ALA A 423 -0.49 -8.55 33.23
CA ALA A 423 -1.69 -7.71 33.18
C ALA A 423 -2.36 -7.72 31.79
N ASN A 424 -1.61 -8.11 30.75
CA ASN A 424 -2.04 -8.17 29.37
C ASN A 424 -2.08 -9.62 28.82
N ALA A 425 -2.04 -10.64 29.67
CA ALA A 425 -1.96 -12.05 29.26
C ALA A 425 -3.10 -12.48 28.31
N GLY A 426 -4.34 -12.02 28.56
CA GLY A 426 -5.47 -12.31 27.69
C GLY A 426 -5.30 -11.75 26.28
N PRO A 427 -5.08 -10.46 26.10
CA PRO A 427 -4.76 -9.86 24.79
C PRO A 427 -3.53 -10.48 24.10
N ILE A 428 -2.47 -10.83 24.87
CA ILE A 428 -1.28 -11.49 24.31
C ILE A 428 -1.64 -12.88 23.77
N PHE A 429 -2.35 -13.69 24.54
CA PHE A 429 -2.76 -15.01 24.09
C PHE A 429 -3.66 -14.95 22.84
N ALA A 430 -4.68 -14.10 22.87
CA ALA A 430 -5.59 -13.91 21.75
C ALA A 430 -4.84 -13.35 20.51
N GLY A 431 -3.89 -12.45 20.73
CA GLY A 431 -3.06 -11.89 19.68
C GLY A 431 -2.12 -12.92 19.05
N ALA A 432 -1.47 -13.74 19.87
CA ALA A 432 -0.60 -14.81 19.36
C ALA A 432 -1.41 -15.88 18.59
N LEU A 433 -2.62 -16.21 19.06
CA LEU A 433 -3.52 -17.10 18.33
C LEU A 433 -3.95 -16.50 16.99
N LEU A 434 -4.38 -15.24 16.99
CA LEU A 434 -4.78 -14.54 15.75
C LEU A 434 -3.60 -14.44 14.78
N TYR A 435 -2.41 -14.09 15.26
CA TYR A 435 -1.18 -14.09 14.46
C TYR A 435 -0.90 -15.47 13.84
N ALA A 436 -1.01 -16.53 14.63
CA ALA A 436 -0.81 -17.89 14.14
C ALA A 436 -1.87 -18.29 13.10
N LEU A 437 -3.15 -17.94 13.30
CA LEU A 437 -4.21 -18.20 12.34
C LEU A 437 -3.96 -17.48 11.00
N VAL A 438 -3.61 -16.20 11.04
CA VAL A 438 -3.29 -15.43 9.81
C VAL A 438 -2.05 -15.99 9.12
N ALA A 439 -1.00 -16.33 9.87
CA ALA A 439 0.19 -16.95 9.30
C ALA A 439 -0.09 -18.32 8.69
N HIS A 440 -0.97 -19.13 9.31
CA HIS A 440 -1.42 -20.41 8.79
C HIS A 440 -2.19 -20.24 7.48
N ASP A 441 -3.11 -19.29 7.43
CA ASP A 441 -3.89 -19.02 6.23
C ASP A 441 -3.01 -18.53 5.06
N LEU A 442 -2.05 -17.64 5.34
CA LEU A 442 -1.02 -17.24 4.38
C LEU A 442 -0.09 -18.40 3.96
N ALA A 443 0.14 -19.40 4.84
CA ALA A 443 0.89 -20.60 4.47
C ALA A 443 0.07 -21.53 3.56
N LEU A 444 -1.23 -21.65 3.78
CA LEU A 444 -2.12 -22.43 2.93
C LEU A 444 -2.37 -21.74 1.57
N THR A 445 -2.57 -20.45 1.60
CA THR A 445 -2.94 -19.64 0.44
C THR A 445 -2.00 -18.42 0.30
N PRO A 446 -0.73 -18.63 -0.03
CA PRO A 446 0.29 -17.57 -0.08
C PRO A 446 0.00 -16.50 -1.14
N LYS A 447 -0.91 -16.75 -2.07
CA LYS A 447 -1.34 -15.74 -3.05
C LYS A 447 -1.98 -14.51 -2.41
N HIS A 448 -2.55 -14.58 -1.21
CA HIS A 448 -3.11 -13.41 -0.52
C HIS A 448 -2.06 -12.32 -0.29
N LEU A 449 -0.79 -12.69 -0.05
CA LEU A 449 0.29 -11.70 -0.01
C LEU A 449 0.56 -11.08 -1.39
N THR A 450 0.58 -11.91 -2.43
CA THR A 450 0.89 -11.47 -3.79
C THR A 450 -0.25 -10.64 -4.39
N ASP A 451 -1.50 -10.99 -4.10
CA ASP A 451 -2.69 -10.26 -4.56
C ASP A 451 -2.75 -8.82 -4.02
N MET A 452 -1.97 -8.45 -2.98
CA MET A 452 -1.88 -7.07 -2.52
C MET A 452 -1.26 -6.12 -3.57
N PHE A 453 -0.47 -6.65 -4.52
CA PHE A 453 0.21 -5.84 -5.53
C PHE A 453 0.11 -6.40 -6.95
N VAL A 454 -0.30 -7.67 -7.11
CA VAL A 454 -0.57 -8.30 -8.40
C VAL A 454 -2.08 -8.52 -8.53
N TYR A 455 -2.67 -8.00 -9.59
CA TYR A 455 -4.08 -8.24 -9.85
C TYR A 455 -4.33 -9.71 -10.17
N ASN A 456 -5.06 -10.39 -9.29
CA ASN A 456 -5.52 -11.77 -9.47
C ASN A 456 -4.39 -12.74 -9.87
N TYR A 457 -3.46 -13.00 -8.95
CA TYR A 457 -2.37 -13.96 -9.19
C TYR A 457 -2.93 -15.39 -9.38
N ASP A 458 -2.96 -15.87 -10.62
CA ASP A 458 -3.63 -17.10 -11.05
C ASP A 458 -2.65 -18.22 -11.48
N ARG A 459 -1.37 -18.08 -11.14
CA ARG A 459 -0.32 -19.03 -11.52
C ARG A 459 0.36 -19.65 -10.30
N PRO A 460 0.90 -20.88 -10.43
CA PRO A 460 1.80 -21.40 -9.41
C PRO A 460 3.08 -20.55 -9.35
N TYR A 461 3.69 -20.49 -8.18
CA TYR A 461 4.99 -19.83 -8.05
C TYR A 461 6.05 -20.60 -8.85
N PRO A 462 6.97 -19.91 -9.54
CA PRO A 462 7.94 -20.53 -10.43
C PRO A 462 8.93 -21.45 -9.71
N ASP A 463 9.30 -21.10 -8.48
CA ASP A 463 10.27 -21.82 -7.69
C ASP A 463 10.01 -21.66 -6.18
N LYS A 464 10.82 -22.32 -5.34
CA LYS A 464 10.72 -22.26 -3.89
C LYS A 464 11.15 -20.90 -3.33
N GLU A 465 11.91 -20.11 -4.07
CA GLU A 465 12.40 -18.81 -3.60
C GLU A 465 11.36 -17.73 -3.78
N THR A 466 10.47 -17.86 -4.75
CA THR A 466 9.34 -16.97 -5.00
C THR A 466 8.11 -17.35 -4.19
N ASP A 467 7.98 -18.63 -3.76
CA ASP A 467 6.87 -19.11 -2.93
C ASP A 467 7.09 -18.76 -1.45
N PRO A 468 6.29 -17.83 -0.86
CA PRO A 468 6.47 -17.42 0.51
C PRO A 468 5.93 -18.40 1.56
N ARG A 469 5.38 -19.56 1.14
CA ARG A 469 4.72 -20.55 2.02
C ARG A 469 5.60 -21.01 3.18
N GLN A 470 6.88 -21.25 2.94
CA GLN A 470 7.79 -21.72 3.99
C GLN A 470 7.99 -20.66 5.10
N ILE A 471 8.07 -19.37 4.73
CA ILE A 471 8.20 -18.28 5.69
C ILE A 471 6.97 -18.23 6.58
N PHE A 472 5.77 -18.29 6.02
CA PHE A 472 4.55 -18.28 6.80
C PHE A 472 4.39 -19.52 7.67
N THR A 473 4.84 -20.69 7.22
CA THR A 473 4.87 -21.89 8.04
C THR A 473 5.76 -21.70 9.29
N VAL A 474 6.94 -21.11 9.14
CA VAL A 474 7.82 -20.80 10.26
C VAL A 474 7.16 -19.78 11.20
N LEU A 475 6.56 -18.72 10.64
CA LEU A 475 5.87 -17.70 11.42
C LEU A 475 4.65 -18.25 12.16
N PHE A 476 3.91 -19.19 11.58
CA PHE A 476 2.84 -19.92 12.24
C PHE A 476 3.32 -20.65 13.51
N TYR A 477 4.38 -21.46 13.37
CA TYR A 477 4.94 -22.17 14.54
C TYR A 477 5.50 -21.21 15.59
N ALA A 478 6.12 -20.11 15.17
CA ALA A 478 6.59 -19.07 16.10
C ALA A 478 5.42 -18.43 16.86
N GLY A 479 4.32 -18.08 16.19
CA GLY A 479 3.12 -17.54 16.81
C GLY A 479 2.46 -18.53 17.78
N ALA A 480 2.33 -19.78 17.37
CA ALA A 480 1.82 -20.86 18.23
C ALA A 480 2.72 -21.05 19.46
N ALA A 481 4.04 -21.04 19.32
CA ALA A 481 4.97 -21.13 20.44
C ALA A 481 4.79 -19.98 21.42
N VAL A 482 4.60 -18.75 20.93
CA VAL A 482 4.35 -17.57 21.77
C VAL A 482 2.99 -17.71 22.49
N ALA A 483 1.94 -18.19 21.81
CA ALA A 483 0.62 -18.41 22.43
C ALA A 483 0.66 -19.37 23.61
N PHE A 484 1.41 -20.46 23.47
CA PHE A 484 1.53 -21.49 24.50
C PHE A 484 2.65 -21.23 25.51
N SER A 485 3.54 -20.24 25.28
CA SER A 485 4.69 -19.96 26.13
C SER A 485 4.31 -19.66 27.58
N PRO A 486 3.28 -18.87 27.94
CA PRO A 486 2.94 -18.62 29.34
C PRO A 486 2.59 -19.90 30.08
N TRP A 487 1.87 -20.81 29.43
CA TRP A 487 1.52 -22.11 30.02
C TRP A 487 2.73 -23.04 30.17
N ILE A 488 3.60 -23.06 29.17
CA ILE A 488 4.87 -23.85 29.20
C ILE A 488 5.78 -23.32 30.30
N PHE A 489 6.00 -22.00 30.38
CA PHE A 489 6.85 -21.40 31.41
C PHE A 489 6.29 -21.59 32.81
N ASP A 490 4.97 -21.49 33.01
CA ASP A 490 4.38 -21.77 34.31
C ASP A 490 4.59 -23.23 34.74
N ARG A 491 4.40 -24.18 33.82
CA ARG A 491 4.66 -25.60 34.09
C ARG A 491 6.13 -25.90 34.37
N LEU A 492 7.02 -25.32 33.58
CA LEU A 492 8.47 -25.45 33.80
C LEU A 492 8.88 -24.81 35.14
N ALA A 493 8.36 -23.65 35.46
CA ALA A 493 8.60 -22.97 36.74
C ALA A 493 8.03 -23.78 37.93
N GLN A 494 6.88 -24.43 37.79
CA GLN A 494 6.32 -25.35 38.80
C GLN A 494 7.22 -26.57 38.99
N LEU A 495 7.67 -27.21 37.89
CA LEU A 495 8.58 -28.33 37.92
C LEU A 495 9.94 -27.93 38.54
N TRP A 496 10.46 -26.79 38.18
CA TRP A 496 11.71 -26.28 38.71
C TRP A 496 11.63 -25.93 40.21
N ARG A 497 10.53 -25.30 40.66
CA ARG A 497 10.22 -25.06 42.08
C ARG A 497 10.10 -26.37 42.87
N TRP A 498 9.39 -27.35 42.28
CA TRP A 498 9.28 -28.70 42.87
C TRP A 498 10.65 -29.37 43.00
N ALA A 499 11.47 -29.33 41.93
CA ALA A 499 12.82 -29.91 41.93
C ALA A 499 13.80 -29.25 42.93
N ARG A 500 13.63 -27.94 43.19
CA ARG A 500 14.54 -27.19 44.11
C ARG A 500 14.04 -27.09 45.54
N ARG A 501 12.87 -27.65 45.89
CA ARG A 501 12.27 -27.63 47.23
C ARG A 501 12.33 -26.25 47.94
N LYS A 502 12.31 -25.13 47.24
CA LYS A 502 12.32 -23.76 47.80
C LYS A 502 10.88 -23.27 47.99
N PRO A 503 10.54 -22.68 49.18
CA PRO A 503 9.20 -22.15 49.45
C PRO A 503 8.91 -20.92 48.57
N ALA A 504 7.66 -20.76 48.17
CA ALA A 504 7.12 -19.77 47.23
C ALA A 504 7.26 -18.29 47.64
N ALA A 505 7.74 -18.00 48.87
CA ALA A 505 7.77 -16.64 49.44
C ALA A 505 8.92 -15.74 48.96
N ALA A 506 9.89 -16.24 48.17
CA ALA A 506 11.07 -15.47 47.79
C ALA A 506 10.99 -14.80 46.41
N VAL A 507 9.90 -14.93 45.68
CA VAL A 507 9.78 -14.44 44.27
C VAL A 507 8.99 -13.12 44.18
N ALA A 508 8.48 -12.58 45.27
CA ALA A 508 7.61 -11.40 45.26
C ALA A 508 8.35 -10.04 45.27
N ALA A 509 9.65 -10.03 45.29
CA ALA A 509 10.44 -8.78 45.32
C ALA A 509 11.26 -8.60 44.03
N GLY A 510 10.73 -7.81 43.14
CA GLY A 510 11.52 -7.05 42.18
C GLY A 510 12.11 -7.83 41.01
N GLU A 511 11.31 -8.40 40.10
CA GLU A 511 11.85 -8.74 38.78
C GLU A 511 11.98 -7.50 37.89
N PRO A 512 13.10 -7.40 37.18
CA PRO A 512 13.43 -6.23 36.37
C PRO A 512 12.53 -6.12 35.12
N PRO A 513 12.34 -4.90 34.61
CA PRO A 513 11.51 -4.61 33.43
C PRO A 513 12.08 -5.11 32.08
N GLN A 514 13.12 -5.94 32.09
CA GLN A 514 13.82 -6.37 30.87
C GLN A 514 12.96 -7.22 29.92
N ASP A 515 12.09 -8.10 30.41
CA ASP A 515 11.34 -9.02 29.55
C ASP A 515 10.28 -8.33 28.69
N ARG A 516 9.75 -7.21 29.14
CA ARG A 516 8.72 -6.43 28.42
C ARG A 516 9.32 -5.78 27.16
N ASN A 517 10.49 -5.17 27.30
CA ASN A 517 11.18 -4.53 26.20
C ASN A 517 11.58 -5.57 25.14
N VAL A 518 12.05 -6.74 25.56
CA VAL A 518 12.43 -7.82 24.63
C VAL A 518 11.25 -8.26 23.77
N ALA A 519 10.06 -8.49 24.35
CA ALA A 519 8.89 -8.92 23.60
C ALA A 519 8.46 -7.88 22.54
N VAL A 520 8.40 -6.61 22.90
CA VAL A 520 8.03 -5.52 21.97
C VAL A 520 9.05 -5.35 20.87
N TRP A 521 10.35 -5.33 21.21
CA TRP A 521 11.40 -5.18 20.21
C TRP A 521 11.53 -6.40 19.30
N SER A 522 11.18 -7.59 19.78
CA SER A 522 11.07 -8.78 18.93
C SER A 522 9.96 -8.64 17.89
N LEU A 523 8.78 -8.14 18.28
CA LEU A 523 7.70 -7.86 17.33
C LEU A 523 8.13 -6.82 16.28
N VAL A 524 8.78 -5.73 16.71
CA VAL A 524 9.32 -4.70 15.80
C VAL A 524 10.34 -5.30 14.84
N ALA A 525 11.27 -6.13 15.34
CA ALA A 525 12.29 -6.78 14.53
C ALA A 525 11.66 -7.72 13.48
N VAL A 526 10.66 -8.51 13.87
CA VAL A 526 9.91 -9.37 12.92
C VAL A 526 9.20 -8.53 11.88
N ALA A 527 8.56 -7.42 12.26
CA ALA A 527 7.87 -6.53 11.33
C ALA A 527 8.84 -5.88 10.33
N LEU A 528 9.99 -5.40 10.79
CA LEU A 528 11.05 -4.84 9.93
C LEU A 528 11.61 -5.91 8.97
N ALA A 529 11.93 -7.09 9.47
CA ALA A 529 12.44 -8.19 8.66
C ALA A 529 11.41 -8.62 7.60
N PHE A 530 10.14 -8.69 7.98
CA PHE A 530 9.05 -9.02 7.06
C PHE A 530 8.82 -7.93 6.00
N ALA A 531 8.89 -6.65 6.38
CA ALA A 531 8.80 -5.53 5.44
C ALA A 531 9.96 -5.55 4.42
N VAL A 532 11.18 -5.84 4.88
CA VAL A 532 12.34 -6.03 3.99
C VAL A 532 12.13 -7.25 3.09
N PHE A 533 11.64 -8.36 3.62
CA PHE A 533 11.29 -9.53 2.80
C PHE A 533 10.28 -9.16 1.70
N CYS A 534 9.17 -8.50 2.05
CA CYS A 534 8.15 -8.07 1.09
C CYS A 534 8.73 -7.16 0.00
N GLY A 535 9.39 -6.06 0.40
CA GLY A 535 9.83 -5.01 -0.53
C GLY A 535 11.11 -5.36 -1.31
N TRP A 536 12.06 -6.04 -0.70
CA TRP A 536 13.38 -6.25 -1.31
C TRP A 536 13.53 -7.62 -1.98
N PHE A 537 12.84 -8.66 -1.46
CA PHE A 537 12.99 -10.03 -1.95
C PHE A 537 11.77 -10.48 -2.74
N HIS A 538 10.62 -10.59 -2.13
CA HIS A 538 9.43 -11.16 -2.77
C HIS A 538 8.99 -10.34 -3.99
N TRP A 539 8.84 -9.03 -3.83
CA TRP A 539 8.54 -8.09 -4.90
C TRP A 539 9.47 -8.22 -6.11
N ARG A 540 10.77 -8.22 -5.86
CA ARG A 540 11.79 -8.25 -6.93
C ARG A 540 11.87 -9.61 -7.62
N ARG A 541 11.83 -10.71 -6.84
CA ARG A 541 11.98 -12.07 -7.39
C ARG A 541 10.80 -12.48 -8.26
N LEU A 542 9.58 -12.03 -7.94
CA LEU A 542 8.40 -12.36 -8.71
C LEU A 542 8.31 -11.58 -10.03
N SER A 543 8.92 -10.40 -10.14
CA SER A 543 8.79 -9.51 -11.30
C SER A 543 9.12 -10.18 -12.66
N PRO A 544 10.24 -10.89 -12.85
CA PRO A 544 10.57 -11.52 -14.14
C PRO A 544 9.58 -12.60 -14.57
N HIS A 545 8.77 -13.11 -13.63
CA HIS A 545 7.82 -14.17 -13.86
C HIS A 545 6.40 -13.69 -14.12
N TRP A 546 6.14 -12.39 -13.98
CA TRP A 546 4.79 -11.84 -14.14
C TRP A 546 4.72 -10.56 -14.98
N THR A 547 5.63 -9.60 -14.83
CA THR A 547 5.59 -8.33 -15.58
C THR A 547 6.06 -8.50 -17.02
N GLN A 548 5.60 -7.64 -17.92
CA GLN A 548 5.96 -7.74 -19.34
C GLN A 548 7.30 -7.07 -19.69
N ARG A 549 7.95 -6.38 -18.74
CA ARG A 549 9.17 -5.60 -18.95
C ARG A 549 10.27 -6.38 -19.66
N ASP A 550 10.62 -7.56 -19.12
CA ASP A 550 11.76 -8.34 -19.63
C ASP A 550 11.47 -8.92 -21.02
N LEU A 551 10.19 -9.19 -21.34
CA LEU A 551 9.77 -9.62 -22.67
C LEU A 551 9.99 -8.51 -23.70
N PHE A 552 9.64 -7.27 -23.36
CA PHE A 552 9.90 -6.13 -24.23
C PHE A 552 11.38 -5.76 -24.30
N TRP A 553 12.14 -5.99 -23.23
CA TRP A 553 13.59 -5.88 -23.26
C TRP A 553 14.18 -6.81 -24.32
N GLU A 554 13.80 -8.09 -24.35
CA GLU A 554 14.23 -9.05 -25.36
C GLU A 554 13.73 -8.67 -26.76
N TYR A 555 12.48 -8.21 -26.89
CA TYR A 555 11.95 -7.74 -28.17
C TYR A 555 12.81 -6.61 -28.76
N TYR A 556 13.11 -5.58 -27.98
CA TYR A 556 13.89 -4.44 -28.46
C TYR A 556 15.35 -4.78 -28.80
N HIS A 557 15.94 -5.79 -28.15
CA HIS A 557 17.31 -6.20 -28.43
C HIS A 557 17.41 -7.11 -29.67
N GLN A 558 16.39 -7.93 -29.94
CA GLN A 558 16.44 -8.93 -31.00
C GLN A 558 15.68 -8.51 -32.26
N SER A 559 14.79 -7.52 -32.20
CA SER A 559 14.03 -7.03 -33.34
C SER A 559 14.67 -5.83 -34.00
N THR A 560 14.41 -5.64 -35.31
CA THR A 560 14.70 -4.37 -36.02
C THR A 560 13.54 -3.39 -35.87
N PRO A 561 13.74 -2.06 -36.12
CA PRO A 561 12.68 -1.07 -36.03
C PRO A 561 11.44 -1.34 -36.91
N GLU A 562 11.64 -2.06 -38.02
CA GLU A 562 10.60 -2.39 -39.00
C GLU A 562 9.79 -3.63 -38.61
N GLU A 563 10.24 -4.41 -37.62
CA GLU A 563 9.58 -5.62 -37.24
C GLU A 563 8.44 -5.35 -36.25
N PRO A 564 7.18 -5.60 -36.67
CA PRO A 564 6.03 -5.29 -35.83
C PRO A 564 5.81 -6.32 -34.74
N ILE A 565 5.20 -5.89 -33.64
CA ILE A 565 4.74 -6.74 -32.54
C ILE A 565 3.22 -6.73 -32.45
N ALA A 566 2.62 -7.88 -32.20
CA ALA A 566 1.20 -8.04 -31.93
C ALA A 566 0.95 -8.71 -30.56
N ALA A 567 -0.11 -8.30 -29.90
CA ALA A 567 -0.63 -8.95 -28.69
C ALA A 567 -1.82 -9.85 -29.08
N TYR A 568 -1.67 -11.16 -28.92
CA TYR A 568 -2.69 -12.14 -29.30
C TYR A 568 -3.66 -12.39 -28.17
N GLN A 569 -4.92 -11.98 -28.36
CA GLN A 569 -6.01 -12.13 -27.39
C GLN A 569 -5.63 -11.61 -25.97
N MET A 570 -4.89 -10.53 -25.89
CA MET A 570 -4.44 -9.93 -24.64
C MET A 570 -5.24 -8.66 -24.29
N ASN A 571 -5.26 -8.33 -23.01
CA ASN A 571 -5.85 -7.11 -22.47
C ASN A 571 -5.26 -6.81 -21.07
N TRP A 572 -3.91 -6.87 -20.96
CA TRP A 572 -3.22 -6.69 -19.69
C TRP A 572 -2.66 -5.29 -19.49
N ARG A 573 -2.50 -4.49 -20.51
CA ARG A 573 -2.01 -3.11 -20.53
C ARG A 573 -0.48 -2.97 -20.61
N GLY A 574 0.31 -3.90 -20.10
CA GLY A 574 1.76 -3.86 -20.24
C GLY A 574 2.22 -3.84 -21.69
N GLU A 575 1.51 -4.58 -22.55
CA GLU A 575 1.78 -4.59 -23.99
C GLU A 575 1.60 -3.19 -24.64
N THR A 576 0.60 -2.41 -24.18
CA THR A 576 0.37 -1.06 -24.69
C THR A 576 1.46 -0.12 -24.20
N PHE A 577 1.81 -0.13 -22.92
CA PHE A 577 2.81 0.72 -22.33
C PHE A 577 4.22 0.46 -22.90
N TYR A 578 4.70 -0.78 -22.81
CA TYR A 578 6.07 -1.12 -23.21
C TYR A 578 6.29 -1.04 -24.72
N SER A 579 5.24 -1.16 -25.54
CA SER A 579 5.32 -0.93 -26.98
C SER A 579 5.17 0.54 -27.37
N ARG A 580 4.93 1.46 -26.46
CA ARG A 580 4.56 2.85 -26.76
C ARG A 580 3.29 2.94 -27.63
N ASN A 581 2.27 2.18 -27.31
CA ASN A 581 1.01 2.10 -28.04
C ASN A 581 1.17 1.68 -29.52
N THR A 582 2.28 1.00 -29.88
CA THR A 582 2.50 0.50 -31.25
C THR A 582 2.11 -0.95 -31.45
N VAL A 583 1.83 -1.68 -30.36
CA VAL A 583 1.39 -3.08 -30.40
C VAL A 583 0.06 -3.22 -31.14
N ARG A 584 -0.01 -4.16 -32.07
CA ARG A 584 -1.28 -4.47 -32.74
C ARG A 584 -2.05 -5.53 -31.93
N GLN A 585 -3.25 -5.18 -31.51
CA GLN A 585 -4.13 -6.13 -30.82
C GLN A 585 -4.79 -7.03 -31.85
N VAL A 586 -4.57 -8.36 -31.77
CA VAL A 586 -5.12 -9.34 -32.71
C VAL A 586 -5.95 -10.40 -31.95
N GLY A 587 -7.07 -10.76 -32.55
CA GLY A 587 -7.93 -11.83 -32.03
C GLY A 587 -8.68 -11.51 -30.72
N ARG A 588 -8.81 -10.27 -30.32
CA ARG A 588 -9.66 -9.88 -29.17
C ARG A 588 -11.13 -10.23 -29.47
N PRO A 589 -11.86 -10.86 -28.54
CA PRO A 589 -13.31 -11.05 -28.69
C PRO A 589 -14.00 -9.67 -28.80
N GLY A 590 -14.80 -9.48 -29.86
CA GLY A 590 -15.56 -8.23 -30.07
C GLY A 590 -14.79 -7.09 -30.75
N ALA A 591 -13.48 -7.21 -30.95
CA ALA A 591 -12.75 -6.27 -31.81
C ALA A 591 -12.99 -6.66 -33.29
N PRO A 592 -13.12 -5.67 -34.24
CA PRO A 592 -13.03 -5.99 -35.65
C PRO A 592 -11.70 -6.73 -35.81
N ALA A 593 -11.75 -7.90 -36.38
CA ALA A 593 -10.59 -8.73 -36.62
C ALA A 593 -9.70 -8.00 -37.64
N ALA A 594 -8.88 -7.04 -37.15
CA ALA A 594 -7.57 -6.86 -37.73
C ALA A 594 -6.98 -8.26 -37.63
N THR A 595 -7.17 -9.01 -38.64
CA THR A 595 -7.08 -10.44 -38.55
C THR A 595 -5.62 -10.75 -38.32
N LEU A 596 -5.37 -11.80 -37.58
CA LEU A 596 -4.03 -12.37 -37.51
C LEU A 596 -3.43 -12.49 -38.93
N ALA A 597 -4.26 -12.79 -39.93
CA ALA A 597 -3.91 -12.81 -41.34
C ALA A 597 -3.43 -11.43 -41.85
N ASP A 598 -4.12 -10.34 -41.55
CA ASP A 598 -3.69 -8.98 -41.99
C ASP A 598 -2.35 -8.59 -41.33
N PHE A 599 -2.16 -8.95 -40.07
CA PHE A 599 -0.89 -8.74 -39.39
C PHE A 599 0.23 -9.55 -40.04
N MET A 600 0.02 -10.82 -40.34
CA MET A 600 0.98 -11.69 -40.99
C MET A 600 1.30 -11.24 -42.40
N ASN A 601 0.34 -10.71 -43.18
CA ASN A 601 0.51 -10.21 -44.53
C ASN A 601 1.14 -8.80 -44.61
N GLY A 602 1.20 -8.07 -43.49
CA GLY A 602 1.81 -6.73 -43.42
C GLY A 602 3.33 -6.74 -43.62
N PRO A 603 3.98 -5.56 -43.54
CA PRO A 603 5.44 -5.42 -43.72
C PRO A 603 6.26 -6.11 -42.65
N GLY A 604 7.51 -6.47 -42.95
CA GLY A 604 8.45 -7.14 -42.06
C GLY A 604 8.51 -8.67 -42.24
N GLN A 605 9.69 -9.23 -42.31
CA GLN A 605 9.92 -10.67 -42.53
C GLN A 605 9.59 -11.49 -41.26
N ARG A 606 9.97 -10.96 -40.08
CA ARG A 606 9.66 -11.55 -38.78
C ARG A 606 8.50 -10.79 -38.14
N LYS A 607 7.58 -11.54 -37.53
CA LYS A 607 6.41 -11.04 -36.81
C LYS A 607 6.53 -11.43 -35.37
N TRP A 608 6.55 -10.47 -34.48
CA TRP A 608 6.65 -10.71 -33.04
C TRP A 608 5.27 -10.83 -32.43
N PHE A 609 5.13 -11.73 -31.46
CA PHE A 609 3.89 -11.97 -30.74
C PHE A 609 4.13 -11.98 -29.25
N LEU A 610 3.31 -11.24 -28.54
CA LEU A 610 3.14 -11.36 -27.12
C LEU A 610 1.82 -12.11 -26.86
N VAL A 611 1.85 -13.15 -26.02
CA VAL A 611 0.69 -14.01 -25.78
C VAL A 611 0.72 -14.56 -24.37
N GLU A 612 -0.44 -14.79 -23.74
CA GLU A 612 -0.49 -15.57 -22.51
C GLU A 612 -0.09 -17.02 -22.77
N GLN A 613 0.66 -17.63 -21.84
CA GLN A 613 1.10 -19.03 -21.98
C GLN A 613 -0.05 -19.99 -22.25
N SER A 614 -1.21 -19.78 -21.61
CA SER A 614 -2.43 -20.59 -21.84
C SER A 614 -2.96 -20.52 -23.26
N ARG A 615 -2.67 -19.44 -24.00
CA ARG A 615 -3.15 -19.19 -25.38
C ARG A 615 -2.11 -19.48 -26.45
N LEU A 616 -0.87 -19.85 -26.07
CA LEU A 616 0.23 -20.09 -27.02
C LEU A 616 -0.11 -21.20 -28.03
N ASN A 617 -0.76 -22.28 -27.61
CA ASN A 617 -1.17 -23.37 -28.52
C ASN A 617 -2.26 -22.89 -29.50
N GLY A 618 -3.19 -22.05 -29.06
CA GLY A 618 -4.18 -21.43 -29.93
C GLY A 618 -3.54 -20.54 -30.99
N LEU A 619 -2.51 -19.76 -30.62
CA LEU A 619 -1.74 -18.96 -31.59
C LEU A 619 -1.04 -19.85 -32.61
N ARG A 620 -0.40 -20.95 -32.18
CA ARG A 620 0.26 -21.90 -33.10
C ARG A 620 -0.71 -22.48 -34.13
N GLN A 621 -1.91 -22.86 -33.69
CA GLN A 621 -2.96 -23.39 -34.59
C GLN A 621 -3.46 -22.31 -35.56
N ALA A 622 -3.69 -21.08 -35.06
CA ALA A 622 -4.19 -19.97 -35.87
C ALA A 622 -3.16 -19.51 -36.94
N LEU A 623 -1.88 -19.69 -36.71
CA LEU A 623 -0.81 -19.39 -37.68
C LEU A 623 -0.63 -20.44 -38.79
N GLY A 624 -1.33 -21.57 -38.75
CA GLY A 624 -1.55 -22.50 -39.88
C GLY A 624 -0.29 -23.06 -40.55
N GLY A 625 0.84 -23.14 -39.87
CA GLY A 625 2.08 -23.71 -40.44
C GLY A 625 3.25 -22.71 -40.50
N ALA A 626 3.07 -21.44 -40.14
CA ALA A 626 4.18 -20.54 -39.93
C ALA A 626 5.05 -21.06 -38.77
N ARG A 627 6.39 -20.98 -38.93
CA ARG A 627 7.32 -21.42 -37.88
C ARG A 627 7.32 -20.46 -36.71
N LEU A 628 6.59 -20.79 -35.63
CA LEU A 628 6.57 -19.98 -34.39
C LEU A 628 7.69 -20.45 -33.46
N LYS A 629 8.67 -19.59 -33.20
CA LYS A 629 9.76 -19.79 -32.24
C LYS A 629 9.47 -19.00 -30.96
N VAL A 630 9.49 -19.68 -29.81
CA VAL A 630 9.45 -19.02 -28.51
C VAL A 630 10.82 -18.41 -28.23
N VAL A 631 10.87 -17.12 -27.91
CA VAL A 631 12.10 -16.36 -27.64
C VAL A 631 12.34 -16.27 -26.14
N GLU A 632 11.31 -15.90 -25.37
CA GLU A 632 11.39 -15.78 -23.93
C GLU A 632 10.12 -16.37 -23.28
N SER A 633 10.31 -17.28 -22.35
CA SER A 633 9.23 -18.01 -21.65
C SER A 633 9.45 -18.15 -20.13
N ARG A 634 10.45 -17.47 -19.58
CA ARG A 634 10.72 -17.46 -18.12
C ARG A 634 9.54 -16.87 -17.34
N ASN A 635 8.80 -15.95 -17.93
CA ASN A 635 7.61 -15.37 -17.36
C ASN A 635 6.48 -16.41 -17.29
N ASN A 636 5.85 -16.57 -16.11
CA ASN A 636 4.81 -17.58 -15.89
C ASN A 636 3.48 -17.24 -16.57
N LYS A 637 3.26 -15.99 -16.88
CA LYS A 637 1.99 -15.50 -17.45
C LYS A 637 2.09 -15.29 -18.96
N PHE A 638 3.17 -14.70 -19.43
CA PHE A 638 3.32 -14.21 -20.79
C PHE A 638 4.50 -14.87 -21.50
N VAL A 639 4.42 -14.93 -22.82
CA VAL A 639 5.47 -15.48 -23.70
C VAL A 639 5.71 -14.49 -24.82
N LEU A 640 6.98 -14.27 -25.14
CA LEU A 640 7.41 -13.60 -26.36
C LEU A 640 7.78 -14.65 -27.38
N ALA A 641 7.18 -14.58 -28.56
CA ALA A 641 7.45 -15.49 -29.67
C ALA A 641 7.63 -14.70 -30.98
N VAL A 642 8.36 -15.28 -31.91
CA VAL A 642 8.56 -14.74 -33.26
C VAL A 642 8.09 -15.77 -34.29
N ALA A 643 7.28 -15.31 -35.24
CA ALA A 643 6.89 -16.10 -36.41
C ALA A 643 7.71 -15.61 -37.64
N GLU A 644 8.33 -16.57 -38.31
CA GLU A 644 9.00 -16.35 -39.58
C GLU A 644 8.05 -16.81 -40.70
N ARG A 645 7.92 -16.00 -41.74
CA ARG A 645 7.23 -16.43 -42.94
C ARG A 645 7.97 -17.66 -43.49
N ALA A 646 7.27 -18.74 -43.80
CA ALA A 646 7.86 -19.81 -44.58
C ALA A 646 8.37 -19.16 -45.88
N GLU A 647 9.66 -19.25 -46.15
CA GLU A 647 10.17 -18.90 -47.46
C GLU A 647 9.36 -19.71 -48.46
N GLU A 648 8.60 -19.06 -49.34
CA GLU A 648 8.14 -19.70 -50.54
C GLU A 648 9.41 -20.26 -51.20
N LYS A 649 9.58 -21.57 -51.17
CA LYS A 649 10.56 -22.23 -51.98
C LYS A 649 10.25 -21.71 -53.39
N SER A 650 11.07 -20.79 -53.90
CA SER A 650 11.06 -20.48 -55.31
C SER A 650 11.34 -21.80 -56.02
N THR A 651 10.34 -22.36 -56.55
CA THR A 651 10.46 -23.41 -57.57
C THR A 651 11.05 -22.72 -58.80
N ILE A 652 12.36 -22.49 -58.72
CA ILE A 652 13.12 -22.35 -59.94
C ILE A 652 13.02 -23.72 -60.56
N GLU A 653 12.02 -23.93 -61.42
CA GLU A 653 12.03 -24.99 -62.40
C GLU A 653 13.37 -24.85 -63.15
N ALA A 654 14.27 -25.77 -62.85
CA ALA A 654 15.48 -25.97 -63.67
C ALA A 654 14.98 -26.27 -65.08
N GLN A 655 15.06 -25.29 -65.96
CA GLN A 655 14.92 -25.55 -67.39
C GLN A 655 15.95 -26.62 -67.75
N PRO A 656 15.55 -27.68 -68.44
CA PRO A 656 16.49 -28.74 -68.85
C PRO A 656 17.52 -28.10 -69.80
N GLU A 657 18.80 -28.24 -69.41
CA GLU A 657 19.93 -27.86 -70.28
C GLU A 657 19.78 -28.55 -71.62
N LYS A 658 19.75 -27.75 -72.67
CA LYS A 658 19.75 -28.25 -74.08
C LYS A 658 21.11 -28.90 -74.32
N PRO A 659 21.14 -30.17 -74.85
CA PRO A 659 22.40 -30.87 -75.09
C PRO A 659 23.28 -30.07 -76.11
N PRO A 660 24.62 -30.08 -75.95
CA PRO A 660 25.52 -29.37 -76.84
C PRO A 660 25.51 -30.01 -78.24
N GLY A 661 25.33 -29.14 -79.21
CA GLY A 661 25.40 -29.53 -80.62
C GLY A 661 26.83 -29.98 -81.04
N PRO A 662 26.99 -30.78 -82.15
CA PRO A 662 28.27 -31.40 -82.51
C PRO A 662 29.31 -30.35 -82.95
N ILE A 663 30.52 -30.54 -82.43
CA ILE A 663 31.68 -29.76 -82.75
C ILE A 663 32.11 -29.99 -84.25
N GLY A 664 32.01 -28.97 -85.08
CA GLY A 664 32.54 -29.02 -86.43
C GLY A 664 34.09 -28.85 -86.42
N ALA A 665 34.79 -29.72 -87.19
CA ALA A 665 36.22 -29.70 -87.33
C ALA A 665 36.68 -28.47 -88.17
N PRO A 666 37.89 -27.95 -87.92
CA PRO A 666 38.47 -26.83 -88.63
C PRO A 666 39.11 -27.29 -89.93
N PRO A 667 39.32 -26.33 -90.90
CA PRO A 667 40.14 -26.60 -92.06
C PRO A 667 41.63 -26.50 -91.80
#